data_059b47285fc73063196562e3dc6a43a6
#
_entry.id   059b47285fc73063196562e3dc6a43a6
#
_cell.length_a   1.000
_cell.length_b   1.000
_cell.length_c   1.000
_cell.angle_alpha   90.00
_cell.angle_beta   90.00
_cell.angle_gamma   90.00
#
_symmetry.space_group_name_H-M   'P 1'
#
loop_
_entity.id
_entity.type
_entity.pdbx_description
1 polymer ?
#
loop_
_entity_poly.entity_id
_entity_poly.type
_entity_poly.pdbx_seq_one_letter_code
_entity_poly.pdbx_strand_id
1 'polypeptide(L)'
;MSEHIDIWLVGNTGLRNPNRIQEGFSVFASSSFVGKLHGRENELGFMRLLDEKGIIQNEDGKDVSGSHARKWRLMFAKNGFIYPQVKKKDGQQEDLGRLDDITPFGRAFLNADTYAAVQECFLRAMSVEQFPLPDGEHYFSPLRWLLAIMLELEKRTGSSELSRIEFALWGHTTNPSYDLESVVDNILDLRQRRAVAPAKRAFDKKEIAKRGENYDKKSDNFLDYSDMNMRYLRISGVLQRKGRGLIIVPTKHILAEKLAKVTASKGPIIEQYRLLCSGAPLPTDNVDVAKALLDDLMKQMKDRHILFDITDLPLDTAAEINIARRRLENTLAQTDEIQYAKDQCNQWQEIRDYMSLIIKGGGKLVYDEDNAIEVPKDEMPAYLEWILWRAALAIDHMVNEPYEVRGFKLDSDFLPVSAAGGGKGDLYCEFEDFAILTEVTMSTSSRQEAMEGEPVRRHVSDAVLKYDKPVYGMFIAVHIDTNTAETFRHGIWYTKDDKKQRLDIVPLTLAQFQKYFVAMFEANKADPILLRSLIVKCESRRGILESPAWKQYIDEVVAEKSQKLVNRLPDQKHRIAPLIPAGAIVNDVCWGNGQVVALIANFPECNKTCVELPYLMSLPDEVSRCADGQTLLHDRFGEGTISGYVVVFKNKILTLNYPDSFIKGTLNMV
;
A
#
# COMPACT_ATOMS: atom_id res chain seq x y z
N MET A 1 0.26 48.37 6.43
CA MET A 1 -0.91 47.64 5.92
C MET A 1 -0.66 46.18 6.20
N SER A 2 -1.55 45.48 6.90
CA SER A 2 -1.42 44.04 7.12
C SER A 2 -1.55 43.36 5.76
N GLU A 3 -0.54 42.59 5.39
CA GLU A 3 -0.45 41.91 4.11
C GLU A 3 -1.55 40.85 4.04
N HIS A 4 -2.47 40.97 3.04
CA HIS A 4 -3.51 39.98 2.83
C HIS A 4 -2.91 38.64 2.44
N ILE A 5 -3.32 37.55 3.12
CA ILE A 5 -2.80 36.19 2.86
C ILE A 5 -3.77 35.46 1.94
N ASP A 6 -3.25 34.99 0.82
CA ASP A 6 -3.92 34.05 -0.07
C ASP A 6 -3.28 32.65 0.00
N ILE A 7 -4.14 31.62 0.07
CA ILE A 7 -3.70 30.23 -0.01
C ILE A 7 -3.90 29.75 -1.46
N TRP A 8 -2.81 29.40 -2.14
CA TRP A 8 -2.96 28.74 -3.43
C TRP A 8 -3.37 27.27 -3.26
N LEU A 9 -4.21 26.78 -4.16
CA LEU A 9 -4.75 25.43 -4.10
C LEU A 9 -4.44 24.70 -5.40
N VAL A 10 -3.52 23.73 -5.39
CA VAL A 10 -3.23 22.89 -6.56
C VAL A 10 -4.27 21.80 -6.77
N GLY A 11 -4.94 21.37 -5.71
CA GLY A 11 -6.01 20.37 -5.71
C GLY A 11 -7.38 20.93 -5.39
N ASN A 12 -8.29 20.03 -5.03
CA ASN A 12 -9.64 20.35 -4.57
C ASN A 12 -10.01 19.53 -3.33
N THR A 13 -10.56 20.18 -2.30
CA THR A 13 -10.94 19.52 -1.04
C THR A 13 -12.02 18.45 -1.18
N GLY A 14 -12.78 18.45 -2.26
CA GLY A 14 -13.78 17.41 -2.54
C GLY A 14 -13.26 16.27 -3.41
N LEU A 15 -12.01 16.36 -3.87
CA LEU A 15 -11.29 15.30 -4.58
C LEU A 15 -9.88 15.23 -3.99
N ARG A 16 -9.77 14.67 -2.79
CA ARG A 16 -8.53 14.70 -2.00
C ARG A 16 -7.46 13.74 -2.51
N ASN A 17 -7.85 12.67 -3.19
CA ASN A 17 -6.93 11.70 -3.78
C ASN A 17 -6.73 11.99 -5.28
N PRO A 18 -5.59 12.60 -5.68
CA PRO A 18 -5.33 12.90 -7.09
C PRO A 18 -5.18 11.66 -7.97
N ASN A 19 -4.84 10.50 -7.39
CA ASN A 19 -4.68 9.26 -8.13
C ASN A 19 -5.99 8.80 -8.79
N ARG A 20 -7.15 9.16 -8.22
CA ARG A 20 -8.46 8.84 -8.79
C ARG A 20 -8.84 9.67 -10.01
N ILE A 21 -8.07 10.73 -10.32
CA ILE A 21 -8.37 11.62 -11.45
C ILE A 21 -8.33 10.83 -12.77
N GLN A 22 -7.40 9.90 -12.94
CA GLN A 22 -7.31 9.09 -14.15
C GLN A 22 -8.53 8.19 -14.35
N GLU A 23 -9.02 7.55 -13.29
CA GLU A 23 -10.22 6.71 -13.32
C GLU A 23 -11.45 7.52 -13.73
N GLY A 24 -11.71 8.64 -13.04
CA GLY A 24 -12.83 9.53 -13.38
C GLY A 24 -12.69 10.16 -14.77
N PHE A 25 -11.47 10.43 -15.22
CA PHE A 25 -11.22 10.96 -16.56
C PHE A 25 -11.46 9.91 -17.64
N SER A 26 -11.16 8.64 -17.41
CA SER A 26 -11.48 7.52 -18.31
C SER A 26 -12.99 7.34 -18.47
N VAL A 27 -13.75 7.45 -17.35
CA VAL A 27 -15.22 7.46 -17.39
C VAL A 27 -15.75 8.65 -18.18
N PHE A 28 -15.18 9.84 -17.97
CA PHE A 28 -15.55 11.05 -18.74
C PHE A 28 -15.29 10.87 -20.24
N ALA A 29 -14.10 10.40 -20.59
CA ALA A 29 -13.66 10.25 -22.00
C ALA A 29 -14.52 9.26 -22.80
N SER A 30 -15.09 8.26 -22.14
CA SER A 30 -16.00 7.28 -22.76
C SER A 30 -17.47 7.69 -22.69
N SER A 31 -17.79 8.85 -22.13
CA SER A 31 -19.15 9.31 -21.90
C SER A 31 -19.66 10.28 -23.00
N SER A 32 -20.97 10.52 -22.99
CA SER A 32 -21.61 11.53 -23.82
C SER A 32 -21.37 12.98 -23.33
N PHE A 33 -20.63 13.18 -22.23
CA PHE A 33 -20.39 14.49 -21.61
C PHE A 33 -19.17 15.22 -22.18
N VAL A 34 -18.37 14.59 -23.04
CA VAL A 34 -17.24 15.25 -23.70
C VAL A 34 -17.72 16.46 -24.50
N GLY A 35 -17.07 17.61 -24.31
CA GLY A 35 -17.42 18.89 -24.93
C GLY A 35 -18.66 19.59 -24.36
N LYS A 36 -19.27 19.08 -23.30
CA LYS A 36 -20.49 19.65 -22.72
C LYS A 36 -20.66 19.38 -21.24
N LEU A 37 -19.56 19.17 -20.49
CA LEU A 37 -19.62 18.86 -19.07
C LEU A 37 -20.14 20.00 -18.19
N HIS A 38 -20.23 21.21 -18.72
CA HIS A 38 -20.77 22.37 -18.03
C HIS A 38 -22.31 22.42 -18.04
N GLY A 39 -22.88 23.06 -17.04
CA GLY A 39 -24.32 23.21 -16.87
C GLY A 39 -24.91 22.12 -15.95
N ARG A 40 -25.91 22.54 -15.14
CA ARG A 40 -26.46 21.74 -14.04
C ARG A 40 -26.93 20.34 -14.46
N GLU A 41 -27.59 20.22 -15.60
CA GLU A 41 -28.10 18.93 -16.09
C GLU A 41 -26.98 17.95 -16.41
N ASN A 42 -25.95 18.41 -17.16
CA ASN A 42 -24.79 17.61 -17.52
C ASN A 42 -23.93 17.27 -16.29
N GLU A 43 -23.76 18.23 -15.37
CA GLU A 43 -23.05 18.03 -14.11
C GLU A 43 -23.72 16.94 -13.26
N LEU A 44 -25.04 16.98 -13.10
CA LEU A 44 -25.79 15.94 -12.39
C LEU A 44 -25.78 14.60 -13.12
N GLY A 45 -25.85 14.60 -14.46
CA GLY A 45 -25.75 13.40 -15.27
C GLY A 45 -24.38 12.71 -15.10
N PHE A 46 -23.30 13.49 -15.20
CA PHE A 46 -21.96 12.96 -15.01
C PHE A 46 -21.71 12.47 -13.56
N MET A 47 -22.24 13.15 -12.58
CA MET A 47 -22.17 12.70 -11.18
C MET A 47 -22.84 11.33 -10.99
N ARG A 48 -24.02 11.10 -11.58
CA ARG A 48 -24.68 9.77 -11.55
C ARG A 48 -23.85 8.71 -12.23
N LEU A 49 -23.23 9.03 -13.36
CA LEU A 49 -22.35 8.11 -14.07
C LEU A 49 -21.11 7.73 -13.21
N LEU A 50 -20.50 8.69 -12.50
CA LEU A 50 -19.39 8.39 -11.59
C LEU A 50 -19.83 7.49 -10.41
N ASP A 51 -21.04 7.70 -9.89
CA ASP A 51 -21.62 6.87 -8.84
C ASP A 51 -21.93 5.45 -9.34
N GLU A 52 -22.55 5.31 -10.50
CA GLU A 52 -22.82 4.02 -11.18
C GLU A 52 -21.54 3.22 -11.46
N LYS A 53 -20.43 3.92 -11.74
CA LYS A 53 -19.11 3.31 -11.95
C LYS A 53 -18.31 3.09 -10.66
N GLY A 54 -18.85 3.42 -9.50
CA GLY A 54 -18.20 3.27 -8.20
C GLY A 54 -17.03 4.23 -7.98
N ILE A 55 -16.89 5.28 -8.81
CA ILE A 55 -15.83 6.28 -8.65
C ILE A 55 -16.12 7.18 -7.45
N ILE A 56 -17.38 7.49 -7.19
CA ILE A 56 -17.83 8.23 -6.01
C ILE A 56 -18.93 7.44 -5.30
N GLN A 57 -19.12 7.74 -4.03
CA GLN A 57 -20.27 7.24 -3.27
C GLN A 57 -21.21 8.42 -3.01
N ASN A 58 -22.33 8.46 -3.71
CA ASN A 58 -23.36 9.47 -3.48
C ASN A 58 -24.45 8.89 -2.57
N GLU A 59 -24.11 8.70 -1.28
CA GLU A 59 -25.05 8.19 -0.28
C GLU A 59 -26.36 9.01 -0.31
N ASP A 60 -27.48 8.34 -0.59
CA ASP A 60 -28.84 8.89 -0.53
C ASP A 60 -29.14 10.09 -1.46
N GLY A 61 -28.39 10.29 -2.54
CA GLY A 61 -28.63 11.41 -3.45
C GLY A 61 -28.44 12.80 -2.81
N LYS A 62 -27.61 12.92 -1.79
CA LYS A 62 -27.38 14.15 -1.01
C LYS A 62 -26.82 15.32 -1.83
N ASP A 63 -26.04 15.06 -2.90
CA ASP A 63 -25.56 16.14 -3.78
C ASP A 63 -26.54 16.42 -4.93
N VAL A 64 -27.63 17.09 -4.63
CA VAL A 64 -28.60 17.59 -5.63
C VAL A 64 -28.09 18.79 -6.42
N SER A 65 -26.89 19.32 -6.08
CA SER A 65 -26.32 20.52 -6.70
C SER A 65 -25.37 20.25 -7.86
N GLY A 66 -24.92 19.00 -8.04
CA GLY A 66 -23.86 18.62 -8.99
C GLY A 66 -22.48 19.16 -8.60
N SER A 67 -22.28 19.50 -7.30
CA SER A 67 -21.02 20.10 -6.85
C SER A 67 -19.82 19.15 -7.04
N HIS A 68 -20.01 17.84 -6.90
CA HIS A 68 -18.97 16.86 -7.16
C HIS A 68 -18.52 16.89 -8.63
N ALA A 69 -19.44 16.87 -9.59
CA ALA A 69 -19.08 16.92 -11.01
C ALA A 69 -18.31 18.21 -11.37
N ARG A 70 -18.70 19.37 -10.79
CA ARG A 70 -17.94 20.62 -10.98
C ARG A 70 -16.51 20.53 -10.45
N LYS A 71 -16.29 19.81 -9.33
CA LYS A 71 -14.94 19.58 -8.79
C LYS A 71 -14.11 18.72 -9.72
N TRP A 72 -14.67 17.65 -10.26
CA TRP A 72 -14.00 16.81 -11.26
C TRP A 72 -13.66 17.59 -12.53
N ARG A 73 -14.63 18.32 -13.10
CA ARG A 73 -14.40 19.19 -14.25
C ARG A 73 -13.29 20.21 -14.00
N LEU A 74 -13.32 20.85 -12.83
CA LEU A 74 -12.26 21.79 -12.43
C LEU A 74 -10.89 21.13 -12.44
N MET A 75 -10.76 19.92 -11.90
CA MET A 75 -9.48 19.21 -11.85
C MET A 75 -9.03 18.75 -13.24
N PHE A 76 -9.94 18.31 -14.10
CA PHE A 76 -9.60 17.99 -15.50
C PHE A 76 -9.06 19.22 -16.26
N ALA A 77 -9.76 20.36 -16.11
CA ALA A 77 -9.36 21.61 -16.77
C ALA A 77 -8.05 22.18 -16.21
N LYS A 78 -7.87 22.14 -14.87
CA LYS A 78 -6.69 22.66 -14.19
C LYS A 78 -5.42 21.90 -14.52
N ASN A 79 -5.54 20.61 -14.81
CA ASN A 79 -4.42 19.78 -15.26
C ASN A 79 -4.30 19.75 -16.80
N GLY A 80 -5.12 20.50 -17.54
CA GLY A 80 -5.04 20.59 -19.00
C GLY A 80 -5.55 19.35 -19.74
N PHE A 81 -6.26 18.45 -19.10
CA PHE A 81 -6.81 17.24 -19.71
C PHE A 81 -8.05 17.54 -20.57
N ILE A 82 -8.80 18.59 -20.20
CA ILE A 82 -9.83 19.21 -21.06
C ILE A 82 -9.52 20.69 -21.24
N TYR A 83 -10.05 21.28 -22.32
CA TYR A 83 -9.89 22.71 -22.54
C TYR A 83 -10.61 23.51 -21.46
N PRO A 84 -9.88 24.36 -20.70
CA PRO A 84 -10.46 25.20 -19.67
C PRO A 84 -11.31 26.32 -20.28
N GLN A 85 -12.18 26.91 -19.45
CA GLN A 85 -12.92 28.10 -19.82
C GLN A 85 -11.99 29.31 -19.88
N VAL A 86 -11.91 29.95 -21.04
CA VAL A 86 -11.21 31.21 -21.25
C VAL A 86 -12.12 32.36 -20.82
N LYS A 87 -11.67 33.23 -19.93
CA LYS A 87 -12.40 34.46 -19.56
C LYS A 87 -12.25 35.48 -20.68
N LYS A 88 -13.27 36.27 -20.96
CA LYS A 88 -13.28 37.29 -22.04
C LYS A 88 -12.10 38.28 -21.96
N LYS A 89 -11.59 38.58 -20.77
CA LYS A 89 -10.41 39.43 -20.59
C LYS A 89 -9.10 38.75 -20.96
N ASP A 90 -9.08 37.41 -21.02
CA ASP A 90 -7.88 36.59 -21.19
C ASP A 90 -7.74 36.08 -22.63
N GLY A 91 -8.78 36.27 -23.49
CA GLY A 91 -8.80 35.84 -24.90
C GLY A 91 -10.14 35.28 -25.32
N GLN A 92 -10.19 34.71 -26.55
CA GLN A 92 -11.38 34.00 -27.04
C GLN A 92 -11.23 32.49 -26.86
N GLN A 93 -12.36 31.80 -26.56
CA GLN A 93 -12.36 30.34 -26.35
C GLN A 93 -11.85 29.56 -27.55
N GLU A 94 -12.19 30.06 -28.77
CA GLU A 94 -11.84 29.47 -30.05
C GLU A 94 -10.34 29.44 -30.29
N ASP A 95 -9.59 30.39 -29.72
CA ASP A 95 -8.14 30.47 -29.83
C ASP A 95 -7.41 29.35 -29.09
N LEU A 96 -8.09 28.72 -28.12
CA LEU A 96 -7.55 27.64 -27.34
C LEU A 96 -8.10 26.27 -27.77
N GLY A 97 -9.42 26.18 -27.92
CA GLY A 97 -10.13 24.96 -28.27
C GLY A 97 -11.54 24.94 -27.65
N ARG A 98 -12.36 23.97 -28.06
CA ARG A 98 -13.73 23.86 -27.60
C ARG A 98 -13.80 23.50 -26.11
N LEU A 99 -14.57 24.27 -25.35
CA LEU A 99 -14.76 24.08 -23.93
C LEU A 99 -15.14 22.63 -23.59
N ASP A 100 -14.49 22.06 -22.59
CA ASP A 100 -14.69 20.69 -22.07
C ASP A 100 -14.36 19.56 -23.06
N ASP A 101 -13.84 19.84 -24.25
CA ASP A 101 -13.28 18.78 -25.13
C ASP A 101 -11.94 18.29 -24.58
N ILE A 102 -11.65 17.02 -24.90
CA ILE A 102 -10.39 16.37 -24.50
C ILE A 102 -9.23 16.97 -25.31
N THR A 103 -8.23 17.45 -24.58
CA THR A 103 -7.01 18.02 -25.19
C THR A 103 -6.07 16.94 -25.74
N PRO A 104 -5.06 17.28 -26.56
CA PRO A 104 -3.96 16.37 -26.89
C PRO A 104 -3.28 15.82 -25.65
N PHE A 105 -3.09 16.64 -24.60
CA PHE A 105 -2.51 16.22 -23.34
C PHE A 105 -3.44 15.30 -22.54
N GLY A 106 -4.76 15.55 -22.56
CA GLY A 106 -5.74 14.63 -21.97
C GLY A 106 -5.72 13.24 -22.61
N ARG A 107 -5.49 13.15 -23.94
CA ARG A 107 -5.30 11.86 -24.62
C ARG A 107 -4.02 11.16 -24.17
N ALA A 108 -2.92 11.89 -23.99
CA ALA A 108 -1.68 11.35 -23.45
C ALA A 108 -1.88 10.81 -22.02
N PHE A 109 -2.66 11.51 -21.19
CA PHE A 109 -3.00 11.08 -19.83
C PHE A 109 -3.87 9.80 -19.81
N LEU A 110 -4.82 9.64 -20.74
CA LEU A 110 -5.60 8.39 -20.87
C LEU A 110 -4.72 7.20 -21.25
N ASN A 111 -3.67 7.43 -22.02
CA ASN A 111 -2.74 6.39 -22.47
C ASN A 111 -1.59 6.15 -21.48
N ALA A 112 -1.56 6.85 -20.36
CA ALA A 112 -0.55 6.64 -19.31
C ALA A 112 -0.88 5.34 -18.55
N ASP A 113 -0.23 4.25 -18.91
CA ASP A 113 -0.47 2.88 -18.41
C ASP A 113 0.33 2.54 -17.14
N THR A 114 1.40 3.30 -16.88
CA THR A 114 2.24 3.14 -15.69
C THR A 114 2.05 4.30 -14.71
N TYR A 115 2.30 4.04 -13.42
CA TYR A 115 2.24 5.10 -12.40
C TYR A 115 3.24 6.23 -12.70
N ALA A 116 4.44 5.92 -13.16
CA ALA A 116 5.44 6.91 -13.55
C ALA A 116 4.97 7.79 -14.72
N ALA A 117 4.24 7.24 -15.70
CA ALA A 117 3.67 8.03 -16.80
C ALA A 117 2.54 8.96 -16.30
N VAL A 118 1.71 8.50 -15.36
CA VAL A 118 0.71 9.33 -14.68
C VAL A 118 1.37 10.48 -13.91
N GLN A 119 2.41 10.18 -13.14
CA GLN A 119 3.20 11.20 -12.41
C GLN A 119 3.79 12.24 -13.35
N GLU A 120 4.34 11.83 -14.51
CA GLU A 120 4.89 12.75 -15.49
C GLU A 120 3.81 13.70 -16.06
N CYS A 121 2.59 13.19 -16.31
CA CYS A 121 1.48 14.05 -16.73
C CYS A 121 1.16 15.11 -15.67
N PHE A 122 1.06 14.73 -14.39
CA PHE A 122 0.85 15.71 -13.33
C PHE A 122 2.02 16.68 -13.18
N LEU A 123 3.25 16.22 -13.32
CA LEU A 123 4.43 17.08 -13.28
C LEU A 123 4.40 18.13 -14.40
N ARG A 124 4.08 17.73 -15.63
CA ARG A 124 3.91 18.66 -16.78
C ARG A 124 2.84 19.70 -16.49
N ALA A 125 1.67 19.29 -15.99
CA ALA A 125 0.59 20.20 -15.65
C ALA A 125 1.01 21.19 -14.54
N MET A 126 1.64 20.70 -13.47
CA MET A 126 2.05 21.52 -12.31
C MET A 126 3.27 22.42 -12.62
N SER A 127 4.03 22.14 -13.65
CA SER A 127 5.17 22.98 -14.07
C SER A 127 4.76 24.24 -14.81
N VAL A 128 3.48 24.36 -15.23
CA VAL A 128 2.97 25.55 -15.92
C VAL A 128 2.60 26.64 -14.92
N GLU A 129 2.99 27.87 -15.24
CA GLU A 129 2.70 29.06 -14.44
C GLU A 129 1.24 29.52 -14.68
N GLN A 130 0.29 29.02 -13.87
CA GLN A 130 -1.13 29.28 -14.05
C GLN A 130 -1.75 30.18 -12.95
N PHE A 131 -1.06 30.40 -11.86
CA PHE A 131 -1.59 31.16 -10.72
C PHE A 131 -1.16 32.61 -10.86
N PRO A 132 -2.10 33.59 -10.84
CA PRO A 132 -1.77 35.00 -10.96
C PRO A 132 -1.04 35.50 -9.72
N LEU A 133 -0.04 36.35 -9.91
CA LEU A 133 0.55 37.15 -8.86
C LEU A 133 -0.30 38.41 -8.57
N PRO A 134 -0.07 39.08 -7.43
CA PRO A 134 -0.82 40.28 -7.03
C PRO A 134 -0.76 41.44 -8.03
N ASP A 135 0.29 41.50 -8.85
CA ASP A 135 0.46 42.53 -9.90
C ASP A 135 -0.51 42.34 -11.10
N GLY A 136 -1.14 41.15 -11.22
CA GLY A 136 -2.07 40.84 -12.31
C GLY A 136 -1.42 40.63 -13.67
N GLU A 137 -0.10 40.75 -13.81
CA GLU A 137 0.66 40.60 -15.06
C GLU A 137 1.50 39.33 -15.09
N HIS A 138 1.95 38.85 -13.94
CA HIS A 138 2.74 37.66 -13.80
C HIS A 138 1.91 36.49 -13.29
N TYR A 139 2.33 35.29 -13.68
CA TYR A 139 1.76 34.02 -13.24
C TYR A 139 2.88 33.14 -12.70
N PHE A 140 2.58 32.27 -11.73
CA PHE A 140 3.55 31.36 -11.13
C PHE A 140 3.04 29.93 -11.06
N SER A 141 3.97 28.99 -10.91
CA SER A 141 3.72 27.59 -10.58
C SER A 141 3.96 27.38 -9.09
N PRO A 142 2.95 26.95 -8.32
CA PRO A 142 3.12 26.58 -6.92
C PRO A 142 4.20 25.52 -6.70
N LEU A 143 4.30 24.51 -7.58
CA LEU A 143 5.34 23.48 -7.50
C LEU A 143 6.74 24.08 -7.62
N ARG A 144 6.99 24.90 -8.64
CA ARG A 144 8.30 25.53 -8.86
C ARG A 144 8.71 26.46 -7.72
N TRP A 145 7.76 27.23 -7.19
CA TRP A 145 7.98 28.08 -6.02
C TRP A 145 8.33 27.27 -4.77
N LEU A 146 7.59 26.21 -4.51
CA LEU A 146 7.87 25.32 -3.37
C LEU A 146 9.23 24.64 -3.49
N LEU A 147 9.60 24.17 -4.70
CA LEU A 147 10.93 23.61 -4.93
C LEU A 147 12.05 24.65 -4.67
N ALA A 148 11.85 25.92 -5.03
CA ALA A 148 12.80 26.98 -4.72
C ALA A 148 12.99 27.16 -3.19
N ILE A 149 11.89 27.17 -2.42
CA ILE A 149 11.93 27.22 -0.95
C ILE A 149 12.70 26.03 -0.39
N MET A 150 12.37 24.81 -0.85
CA MET A 150 12.96 23.58 -0.32
C MET A 150 14.45 23.46 -0.66
N LEU A 151 14.88 23.88 -1.85
CA LEU A 151 16.29 23.90 -2.25
C LEU A 151 17.08 24.94 -1.46
N GLU A 152 16.51 26.12 -1.17
CA GLU A 152 17.17 27.11 -0.32
C GLU A 152 17.25 26.63 1.14
N LEU A 153 16.24 25.92 1.65
CA LEU A 153 16.31 25.24 2.94
C LEU A 153 17.44 24.21 2.97
N GLU A 154 17.57 23.39 1.93
CA GLU A 154 18.61 22.37 1.81
C GLU A 154 20.00 22.99 1.82
N LYS A 155 20.21 24.06 1.08
CA LYS A 155 21.48 24.81 1.06
C LYS A 155 21.89 25.32 2.45
N ARG A 156 20.91 25.70 3.29
CA ARG A 156 21.17 26.26 4.63
C ARG A 156 21.22 25.22 5.75
N THR A 157 20.54 24.08 5.58
CA THR A 157 20.37 23.09 6.66
C THR A 157 20.89 21.70 6.32
N GLY A 158 21.27 21.46 5.07
CA GLY A 158 21.65 20.13 4.55
C GLY A 158 20.45 19.22 4.28
N SER A 159 19.20 19.72 4.38
CA SER A 159 17.99 18.95 4.11
C SER A 159 16.90 19.79 3.44
N SER A 160 16.30 19.27 2.39
CA SER A 160 15.13 19.88 1.73
C SER A 160 13.81 19.63 2.47
N GLU A 161 13.84 19.05 3.66
CA GLU A 161 12.63 18.72 4.42
C GLU A 161 11.85 19.97 4.82
N LEU A 162 10.55 19.94 4.54
CA LEU A 162 9.56 20.95 4.94
C LEU A 162 8.44 20.27 5.71
N SER A 163 8.34 20.56 7.00
CA SER A 163 7.31 19.97 7.86
C SER A 163 5.90 20.46 7.51
N ARG A 164 4.86 19.73 7.94
CA ARG A 164 3.47 20.09 7.69
C ARG A 164 3.11 21.49 8.17
N ILE A 165 3.60 21.90 9.35
CA ILE A 165 3.31 23.21 9.91
C ILE A 165 4.05 24.32 9.15
N GLU A 166 5.29 24.10 8.75
CA GLU A 166 6.06 25.03 7.94
C GLU A 166 5.42 25.23 6.57
N PHE A 167 4.98 24.13 5.92
CA PHE A 167 4.24 24.21 4.67
C PHE A 167 2.90 24.95 4.84
N ALA A 168 2.16 24.67 5.93
CA ALA A 168 0.88 25.33 6.20
C ALA A 168 1.01 26.84 6.43
N LEU A 169 2.09 27.30 7.06
CA LEU A 169 2.26 28.71 7.39
C LEU A 169 3.02 29.49 6.32
N TRP A 170 3.98 28.86 5.62
CA TRP A 170 4.91 29.57 4.71
C TRP A 170 4.97 28.95 3.31
N GLY A 171 4.71 27.65 3.15
CA GLY A 171 4.72 27.01 1.84
C GLY A 171 3.58 27.52 0.96
N HIS A 172 2.33 27.16 1.30
CA HIS A 172 1.16 27.44 0.46
C HIS A 172 0.51 28.83 0.67
N THR A 173 1.09 29.68 1.53
CA THR A 173 0.65 31.05 1.80
C THR A 173 1.55 32.11 1.20
N THR A 174 2.59 31.69 0.49
CA THR A 174 3.56 32.59 -0.17
C THR A 174 3.65 32.28 -1.66
N ASN A 175 4.21 33.20 -2.43
CA ASN A 175 4.36 33.14 -3.86
C ASN A 175 5.61 33.94 -4.28
N PRO A 176 6.05 33.98 -5.54
CA PRO A 176 7.23 34.69 -5.97
C PRO A 176 7.25 36.22 -5.79
N SER A 177 6.18 36.84 -5.31
CA SER A 177 6.21 38.26 -4.88
C SER A 177 6.86 38.45 -3.53
N TYR A 178 7.04 37.36 -2.77
CA TYR A 178 7.81 37.37 -1.52
C TYR A 178 9.29 37.17 -1.81
N ASP A 179 10.14 37.77 -0.99
CA ASP A 179 11.58 37.48 -1.02
C ASP A 179 11.83 36.05 -0.50
N LEU A 180 12.48 35.22 -1.32
CA LEU A 180 12.73 33.81 -1.03
C LEU A 180 13.54 33.61 0.25
N GLU A 181 14.58 34.42 0.45
CA GLU A 181 15.44 34.32 1.64
C GLU A 181 14.65 34.64 2.90
N SER A 182 13.82 35.67 2.87
CA SER A 182 12.92 36.04 3.98
C SER A 182 11.90 34.97 4.31
N VAL A 183 11.36 34.26 3.30
CA VAL A 183 10.45 33.13 3.54
C VAL A 183 11.17 31.98 4.26
N VAL A 184 12.39 31.67 3.83
CA VAL A 184 13.21 30.62 4.45
C VAL A 184 13.64 31.02 5.86
N ASP A 185 14.01 32.28 6.11
CA ASP A 185 14.30 32.80 7.44
C ASP A 185 13.14 32.62 8.41
N ASN A 186 11.91 32.91 7.96
CA ASN A 186 10.70 32.72 8.75
C ASN A 186 10.44 31.23 9.05
N ILE A 187 10.72 30.33 8.12
CA ILE A 187 10.63 28.88 8.34
C ILE A 187 11.65 28.43 9.40
N LEU A 188 12.88 28.89 9.31
CA LEU A 188 13.95 28.54 10.25
C LEU A 188 13.68 29.10 11.65
N ASP A 189 13.19 30.33 11.75
CA ASP A 189 12.75 30.93 13.03
C ASP A 189 11.61 30.11 13.65
N LEU A 190 10.58 29.78 12.86
CA LEU A 190 9.48 28.93 13.31
C LEU A 190 10.00 27.59 13.84
N ARG A 191 10.93 26.94 13.14
CA ARG A 191 11.55 25.67 13.51
C ARG A 191 12.29 25.78 14.85
N GLN A 192 13.08 26.83 15.04
CA GLN A 192 13.80 27.07 16.29
C GLN A 192 12.83 27.29 17.46
N ARG A 193 11.85 28.18 17.31
CA ARG A 193 10.84 28.46 18.36
C ARG A 193 10.00 27.23 18.71
N ARG A 194 9.65 26.42 17.71
CA ARG A 194 8.89 25.17 17.92
C ARG A 194 9.73 24.12 18.68
N ALA A 195 11.05 24.03 18.41
CA ALA A 195 11.94 23.07 19.06
C ALA A 195 12.00 23.25 20.57
N VAL A 196 11.97 24.50 21.04
CA VAL A 196 12.02 24.85 22.47
C VAL A 196 10.66 25.02 23.12
N ALA A 197 9.56 24.88 22.35
CA ALA A 197 8.21 25.03 22.88
C ALA A 197 7.85 23.85 23.81
N PRO A 198 7.31 24.08 25.01
CA PRO A 198 6.97 23.04 25.97
C PRO A 198 5.81 22.15 25.52
N ALA A 199 4.96 22.64 24.61
CA ALA A 199 3.85 21.91 24.02
C ALA A 199 3.72 22.31 22.54
N LYS A 200 4.28 21.50 21.65
CA LYS A 200 4.34 21.75 20.20
C LYS A 200 2.96 22.00 19.59
N ARG A 201 1.96 21.23 19.99
CA ARG A 201 0.59 21.31 19.48
C ARG A 201 -0.09 22.65 19.83
N ALA A 202 0.14 23.14 21.04
CA ALA A 202 -0.37 24.45 21.50
C ALA A 202 0.35 25.60 20.77
N PHE A 203 1.66 25.44 20.57
CA PHE A 203 2.51 26.36 19.80
C PHE A 203 2.00 26.45 18.36
N ASP A 204 1.85 25.32 17.67
CA ASP A 204 1.36 25.23 16.28
C ASP A 204 -0.01 25.94 16.13
N LYS A 205 -0.95 25.69 17.05
CA LYS A 205 -2.27 26.33 17.06
C LYS A 205 -2.16 27.85 17.20
N LYS A 206 -1.25 28.34 18.05
CA LYS A 206 -1.02 29.78 18.25
C LYS A 206 -0.42 30.44 17.00
N GLU A 207 0.57 29.79 16.37
CA GLU A 207 1.18 30.33 15.13
C GLU A 207 0.19 30.35 13.97
N ILE A 208 -0.67 29.32 13.84
CA ILE A 208 -1.75 29.28 12.84
C ILE A 208 -2.76 30.43 13.09
N ALA A 209 -3.17 30.64 14.33
CA ALA A 209 -4.11 31.73 14.67
C ALA A 209 -3.48 33.08 14.33
N LYS A 210 -2.22 33.33 14.70
CA LYS A 210 -1.48 34.54 14.39
C LYS A 210 -1.36 34.79 12.87
N ARG A 211 -0.99 33.78 12.09
CA ARG A 211 -0.90 33.88 10.62
C ARG A 211 -2.28 34.12 10.01
N GLY A 212 -3.32 33.52 10.60
CA GLY A 212 -4.72 33.61 10.14
C GLY A 212 -5.39 34.97 10.41
N GLU A 213 -4.81 35.86 11.20
CA GLU A 213 -5.35 37.22 11.43
C GLU A 213 -5.48 38.05 10.14
N ASN A 214 -4.64 37.75 9.15
CA ASN A 214 -4.63 38.41 7.84
C ASN A 214 -5.28 37.58 6.73
N TYR A 215 -6.10 36.58 7.08
CA TYR A 215 -6.75 35.68 6.16
C TYR A 215 -8.28 35.77 6.29
N ASP A 216 -8.98 35.97 5.19
CA ASP A 216 -10.44 36.22 5.17
C ASP A 216 -11.29 35.01 5.58
N LYS A 217 -10.71 33.82 5.70
CA LYS A 217 -11.42 32.59 6.06
C LYS A 217 -10.93 32.07 7.41
N LYS A 218 -11.57 30.98 7.88
CA LYS A 218 -11.18 30.36 9.15
C LYS A 218 -9.75 29.81 9.07
N SER A 219 -8.93 30.12 10.08
CA SER A 219 -7.53 29.66 10.18
C SER A 219 -7.37 28.13 10.22
N ASP A 220 -8.41 27.40 10.65
CA ASP A 220 -8.42 25.93 10.60
C ASP A 220 -8.21 25.38 9.18
N ASN A 221 -8.58 26.15 8.15
CA ASN A 221 -8.37 25.79 6.75
C ASN A 221 -6.88 25.68 6.36
N PHE A 222 -5.97 26.32 7.09
CA PHE A 222 -4.52 26.21 6.80
C PHE A 222 -4.04 24.78 6.81
N LEU A 223 -4.38 24.01 7.84
CA LEU A 223 -3.96 22.60 7.95
C LEU A 223 -4.74 21.70 7.00
N ASP A 224 -6.02 21.96 6.78
CA ASP A 224 -6.85 21.16 5.87
C ASP A 224 -6.39 21.32 4.41
N TYR A 225 -6.14 22.56 3.98
CA TYR A 225 -5.66 22.85 2.63
C TYR A 225 -4.19 22.42 2.43
N SER A 226 -3.35 22.50 3.47
CA SER A 226 -1.98 22.01 3.39
C SER A 226 -1.94 20.50 3.12
N ASP A 227 -2.76 19.73 3.81
CA ASP A 227 -2.87 18.29 3.64
C ASP A 227 -3.28 17.91 2.19
N MET A 228 -4.29 18.60 1.67
CA MET A 228 -4.74 18.43 0.28
C MET A 228 -3.64 18.82 -0.72
N ASN A 229 -3.04 20.00 -0.57
CA ASN A 229 -1.98 20.47 -1.46
C ASN A 229 -0.77 19.53 -1.45
N MET A 230 -0.34 19.04 -0.29
CA MET A 230 0.77 18.09 -0.19
C MET A 230 0.49 16.77 -0.93
N ARG A 231 -0.74 16.26 -0.87
CA ARG A 231 -1.14 15.06 -1.63
C ARG A 231 -1.01 15.28 -3.14
N TYR A 232 -1.48 16.45 -3.62
CA TYR A 232 -1.37 16.80 -5.05
C TYR A 232 0.07 17.07 -5.47
N LEU A 233 0.87 17.70 -4.65
CA LEU A 233 2.28 17.97 -4.98
C LEU A 233 3.10 16.67 -5.08
N ARG A 234 2.81 15.67 -4.25
CA ARG A 234 3.48 14.36 -4.31
C ARG A 234 3.23 13.59 -5.60
N ILE A 235 2.03 13.69 -6.21
CA ILE A 235 1.73 12.99 -7.44
C ILE A 235 2.61 13.45 -8.61
N SER A 236 3.30 14.60 -8.49
CA SER A 236 4.32 15.03 -9.46
C SER A 236 5.53 14.11 -9.52
N GLY A 237 5.73 13.24 -8.54
CA GLY A 237 6.89 12.35 -8.43
C GLY A 237 8.21 13.04 -8.11
N VAL A 238 8.23 14.38 -7.94
CA VAL A 238 9.43 15.14 -7.54
C VAL A 238 9.51 15.31 -6.02
N LEU A 239 8.38 15.20 -5.34
CA LEU A 239 8.23 15.30 -3.90
C LEU A 239 7.71 14.00 -3.32
N GLN A 240 8.23 13.62 -2.16
CA GLN A 240 7.76 12.48 -1.38
C GLN A 240 7.46 12.88 0.06
N ARG A 241 6.79 12.01 0.79
CA ARG A 241 6.48 12.23 2.20
C ARG A 241 7.74 12.09 3.06
N LYS A 242 7.87 12.95 4.06
CA LYS A 242 8.83 12.78 5.15
C LYS A 242 8.13 13.08 6.47
N GLY A 243 7.89 12.04 7.26
CA GLY A 243 7.00 12.18 8.42
C GLY A 243 5.60 12.68 8.02
N ARG A 244 5.22 13.86 8.48
CA ARG A 244 3.97 14.56 8.09
C ARG A 244 4.22 15.73 7.12
N GLY A 245 5.42 15.88 6.61
CA GLY A 245 5.84 16.93 5.69
C GLY A 245 6.22 16.40 4.32
N LEU A 246 7.05 17.15 3.61
CA LEU A 246 7.55 16.88 2.26
C LEU A 246 9.08 16.92 2.24
N ILE A 247 9.68 16.17 1.32
CA ILE A 247 11.09 16.24 0.95
C ILE A 247 11.22 16.05 -0.56
N ILE A 248 12.25 16.62 -1.17
CA ILE A 248 12.58 16.37 -2.58
C ILE A 248 13.08 14.93 -2.71
N VAL A 249 12.55 14.20 -3.71
CA VAL A 249 13.01 12.84 -4.03
C VAL A 249 14.48 12.89 -4.47
N PRO A 250 15.41 12.17 -3.82
CA PRO A 250 16.84 12.27 -4.10
C PRO A 250 17.19 12.06 -5.57
N THR A 251 16.57 11.07 -6.23
CA THR A 251 16.79 10.79 -7.67
C THR A 251 16.19 11.84 -8.62
N LYS A 252 15.44 12.80 -8.09
CA LYS A 252 14.82 13.91 -8.85
C LYS A 252 15.44 15.28 -8.51
N HIS A 253 16.54 15.30 -7.73
CA HIS A 253 17.13 16.55 -7.24
C HIS A 253 17.54 17.49 -8.38
N ILE A 254 18.26 16.99 -9.39
CA ILE A 254 18.65 17.79 -10.58
C ILE A 254 17.40 18.33 -11.32
N LEU A 255 16.32 17.54 -11.42
CA LEU A 255 15.08 17.98 -12.02
C LEU A 255 14.42 19.09 -11.20
N ALA A 256 14.41 18.97 -9.88
CA ALA A 256 13.91 20.00 -8.96
C ALA A 256 14.69 21.33 -9.12
N GLU A 257 16.02 21.27 -9.17
CA GLU A 257 16.87 22.45 -9.44
C GLU A 257 16.55 23.14 -10.79
N LYS A 258 16.34 22.35 -11.84
CA LYS A 258 16.01 22.91 -13.15
C LYS A 258 14.61 23.54 -13.16
N LEU A 259 13.63 22.94 -12.48
CA LEU A 259 12.27 23.47 -12.36
C LEU A 259 12.22 24.75 -11.53
N ALA A 260 12.98 24.80 -10.43
CA ALA A 260 13.02 25.95 -9.53
C ALA A 260 13.69 27.22 -10.10
N LYS A 261 14.42 27.10 -11.22
CA LYS A 261 15.09 28.26 -11.84
C LYS A 261 14.14 29.35 -12.34
N VAL A 262 12.91 28.95 -12.74
CA VAL A 262 11.87 29.88 -13.20
C VAL A 262 10.64 29.64 -12.36
N THR A 263 10.34 30.55 -11.44
CA THR A 263 9.19 30.42 -10.54
C THR A 263 7.98 31.23 -11.00
N ALA A 264 8.19 32.24 -11.83
CA ALA A 264 7.13 33.07 -12.40
C ALA A 264 7.46 33.47 -13.84
N SER A 265 6.41 33.71 -14.64
CA SER A 265 6.51 34.23 -16.01
C SER A 265 5.52 35.36 -16.23
N LYS A 266 5.85 36.23 -17.20
CA LYS A 266 4.98 37.32 -17.67
C LYS A 266 4.41 36.97 -19.03
N GLY A 267 3.14 37.20 -19.24
CA GLY A 267 2.49 37.00 -20.53
C GLY A 267 0.98 36.75 -20.43
N PRO A 268 0.29 36.62 -21.56
CA PRO A 268 -1.13 36.28 -21.55
C PRO A 268 -1.37 34.90 -20.98
N ILE A 269 -2.37 34.74 -20.10
CA ILE A 269 -2.72 33.45 -19.50
C ILE A 269 -3.11 32.40 -20.54
N ILE A 270 -3.62 32.83 -21.70
CA ILE A 270 -3.99 31.92 -22.79
C ILE A 270 -2.80 31.14 -23.34
N GLU A 271 -1.59 31.71 -23.34
CA GLU A 271 -0.36 31.00 -23.71
C GLU A 271 -0.01 29.91 -22.67
N GLN A 272 -0.20 30.20 -21.38
CA GLN A 272 -0.04 29.20 -20.33
C GLN A 272 -1.05 28.06 -20.51
N TYR A 273 -2.29 28.38 -20.88
CA TYR A 273 -3.29 27.34 -21.19
C TYR A 273 -2.96 26.53 -22.43
N ARG A 274 -2.34 27.13 -23.47
CA ARG A 274 -1.86 26.39 -24.64
C ARG A 274 -0.76 25.39 -24.27
N LEU A 275 0.22 25.84 -23.47
CA LEU A 275 1.27 24.96 -22.96
C LEU A 275 0.67 23.82 -22.12
N LEU A 276 -0.26 24.13 -21.22
CA LEU A 276 -0.94 23.16 -20.38
C LEU A 276 -1.69 22.12 -21.22
N CYS A 277 -2.51 22.54 -22.19
CA CYS A 277 -3.35 21.67 -23.00
C CYS A 277 -2.56 20.82 -24.02
N SER A 278 -1.32 21.20 -24.34
CA SER A 278 -0.43 20.44 -25.22
C SER A 278 0.53 19.51 -24.49
N GLY A 279 0.57 19.57 -23.14
CA GLY A 279 1.58 18.90 -22.33
C GLY A 279 2.86 19.71 -22.27
N ALA A 280 2.95 20.58 -21.27
CA ALA A 280 4.08 21.51 -21.12
C ALA A 280 5.44 20.80 -21.18
N PRO A 281 6.44 21.41 -21.80
CA PRO A 281 7.78 20.84 -21.85
C PRO A 281 8.40 20.78 -20.46
N LEU A 282 9.08 19.68 -20.18
CA LEU A 282 9.88 19.50 -18.96
C LEU A 282 11.37 19.72 -19.29
N PRO A 283 12.20 20.05 -18.29
CA PRO A 283 13.65 20.04 -18.48
C PRO A 283 14.20 18.73 -19.06
N THR A 284 13.53 17.61 -18.78
CA THR A 284 13.86 16.27 -19.28
C THR A 284 13.59 16.06 -20.76
N ASP A 285 12.92 16.98 -21.44
CA ASP A 285 12.74 16.94 -22.89
C ASP A 285 13.99 17.47 -23.65
N ASN A 286 14.94 18.05 -22.94
CA ASN A 286 16.27 18.39 -23.45
C ASN A 286 17.22 17.21 -23.25
N VAL A 287 17.96 16.83 -24.31
CA VAL A 287 18.87 15.67 -24.32
C VAL A 287 19.95 15.75 -23.25
N ASP A 288 20.60 16.93 -23.08
CA ASP A 288 21.70 17.09 -22.12
C ASP A 288 21.20 16.97 -20.67
N VAL A 289 20.02 17.51 -20.39
CA VAL A 289 19.37 17.40 -19.07
C VAL A 289 18.93 15.97 -18.81
N ALA A 290 18.34 15.30 -19.81
CA ALA A 290 17.94 13.91 -19.70
C ALA A 290 19.14 12.99 -19.42
N LYS A 291 20.28 13.22 -20.12
CA LYS A 291 21.54 12.50 -19.87
C LYS A 291 22.06 12.75 -18.46
N ALA A 292 22.13 14.01 -18.02
CA ALA A 292 22.60 14.32 -16.66
C ALA A 292 21.76 13.63 -15.56
N LEU A 293 20.44 13.56 -15.74
CA LEU A 293 19.55 12.84 -14.83
C LEU A 293 19.75 11.32 -14.87
N LEU A 294 19.96 10.74 -16.05
CA LEU A 294 20.27 9.32 -16.19
C LEU A 294 21.59 8.97 -15.53
N ASP A 295 22.64 9.76 -15.76
CA ASP A 295 23.97 9.55 -15.17
C ASP A 295 23.94 9.64 -13.64
N ASP A 296 23.22 10.62 -13.10
CA ASP A 296 23.02 10.75 -11.64
C ASP A 296 22.27 9.54 -11.05
N LEU A 297 21.20 9.09 -11.69
CA LEU A 297 20.47 7.90 -11.28
C LEU A 297 21.34 6.64 -11.30
N MET A 298 22.12 6.44 -12.38
CA MET A 298 23.05 5.33 -12.48
C MET A 298 24.11 5.37 -11.39
N LYS A 299 24.61 6.56 -11.04
CA LYS A 299 25.55 6.74 -9.93
C LYS A 299 24.90 6.34 -8.61
N GLN A 300 23.70 6.86 -8.30
CA GLN A 300 22.97 6.52 -7.07
C GLN A 300 22.73 5.01 -6.95
N MET A 301 22.35 4.34 -8.05
CA MET A 301 22.17 2.88 -8.08
C MET A 301 23.47 2.14 -7.80
N LYS A 302 24.59 2.57 -8.40
CA LYS A 302 25.93 2.00 -8.12
C LYS A 302 26.34 2.18 -6.66
N ASP A 303 26.16 3.36 -6.10
CA ASP A 303 26.46 3.65 -4.69
C ASP A 303 25.64 2.78 -3.72
N ARG A 304 24.44 2.36 -4.14
CA ARG A 304 23.57 1.43 -3.42
C ARG A 304 23.79 -0.05 -3.78
N HIS A 305 24.78 -0.36 -4.63
CA HIS A 305 25.08 -1.71 -5.13
C HIS A 305 23.90 -2.39 -5.86
N ILE A 306 23.02 -1.60 -6.49
CA ILE A 306 21.89 -2.10 -7.28
C ILE A 306 22.39 -2.42 -8.70
N LEU A 307 22.17 -3.67 -9.13
CA LEU A 307 22.53 -4.10 -10.47
C LEU A 307 21.51 -3.57 -11.49
N PHE A 308 22.01 -3.11 -12.63
CA PHE A 308 21.20 -2.68 -13.76
C PHE A 308 21.92 -2.86 -15.07
N ASP A 309 21.16 -3.01 -16.15
CA ASP A 309 21.67 -3.07 -17.52
C ASP A 309 20.77 -2.24 -18.44
N ILE A 310 21.39 -1.33 -19.20
CA ILE A 310 20.75 -0.49 -20.22
C ILE A 310 21.50 -0.52 -21.55
N THR A 311 22.42 -1.49 -21.74
CA THR A 311 23.27 -1.59 -22.93
C THR A 311 22.47 -1.88 -24.20
N ASP A 312 21.29 -2.44 -24.07
CA ASP A 312 20.34 -2.74 -25.15
C ASP A 312 19.44 -1.54 -25.53
N LEU A 313 19.53 -0.41 -24.81
CA LEU A 313 18.66 0.74 -25.04
C LEU A 313 19.36 1.84 -25.85
N PRO A 314 18.69 2.44 -26.87
CA PRO A 314 19.20 3.60 -27.55
C PRO A 314 19.14 4.84 -26.62
N LEU A 315 20.12 5.74 -26.73
CA LEU A 315 20.27 6.93 -25.90
C LEU A 315 20.55 8.20 -26.74
N ASP A 316 20.06 8.25 -27.98
CA ASP A 316 20.31 9.34 -28.91
C ASP A 316 19.36 10.52 -28.73
N THR A 317 18.13 10.25 -28.34
CA THR A 317 17.09 11.25 -28.15
C THR A 317 16.65 11.37 -26.69
N ALA A 318 16.11 12.53 -26.28
CA ALA A 318 15.56 12.72 -24.95
C ALA A 318 14.46 11.70 -24.60
N ALA A 319 13.66 11.29 -25.59
CA ALA A 319 12.61 10.29 -25.40
C ALA A 319 13.20 8.91 -25.04
N GLU A 320 14.21 8.46 -25.77
CA GLU A 320 14.92 7.20 -25.50
C GLU A 320 15.61 7.22 -24.15
N ILE A 321 16.32 8.30 -23.82
CA ILE A 321 16.96 8.48 -22.52
C ILE A 321 15.92 8.43 -21.38
N ASN A 322 14.77 9.05 -21.55
CA ASN A 322 13.69 9.00 -20.58
C ASN A 322 13.05 7.61 -20.45
N ILE A 323 13.06 6.79 -21.50
CA ILE A 323 12.66 5.37 -21.43
C ILE A 323 13.67 4.59 -20.58
N ALA A 324 14.98 4.75 -20.85
CA ALA A 324 16.04 4.13 -20.05
C ALA A 324 15.94 4.55 -18.57
N ARG A 325 15.79 5.85 -18.31
CA ARG A 325 15.62 6.38 -16.95
C ARG A 325 14.42 5.77 -16.23
N ARG A 326 13.25 5.67 -16.89
CA ARG A 326 12.05 5.04 -16.30
C ARG A 326 12.26 3.55 -16.00
N ARG A 327 13.01 2.81 -16.85
CA ARG A 327 13.37 1.42 -16.57
C ARG A 327 14.21 1.32 -15.30
N LEU A 328 15.23 2.18 -15.12
CA LEU A 328 16.05 2.21 -13.91
C LEU A 328 15.27 2.65 -12.67
N GLU A 329 14.42 3.67 -12.79
CA GLU A 329 13.54 4.11 -11.70
C GLU A 329 12.59 2.98 -11.23
N ASN A 330 12.09 2.16 -12.17
CA ASN A 330 11.29 1.00 -11.83
C ASN A 330 12.10 -0.07 -11.08
N THR A 331 13.32 -0.37 -11.55
CA THR A 331 14.23 -1.30 -10.84
C THR A 331 14.55 -0.80 -9.43
N LEU A 332 14.79 0.50 -9.28
CA LEU A 332 15.04 1.12 -7.98
C LEU A 332 13.80 1.00 -7.07
N ALA A 333 12.60 1.31 -7.58
CA ALA A 333 11.36 1.20 -6.84
C ALA A 333 11.08 -0.26 -6.38
N GLN A 334 11.34 -1.25 -7.24
CA GLN A 334 11.24 -2.66 -6.89
C GLN A 334 12.23 -3.04 -5.78
N THR A 335 13.48 -2.56 -5.87
CA THR A 335 14.49 -2.78 -4.83
C THR A 335 14.09 -2.14 -3.49
N ASP A 336 13.54 -0.94 -3.54
CA ASP A 336 13.04 -0.24 -2.35
C ASP A 336 11.82 -0.96 -1.74
N GLU A 337 10.96 -1.55 -2.57
CA GLU A 337 9.81 -2.37 -2.13
C GLU A 337 10.26 -3.67 -1.46
N ILE A 338 11.30 -4.34 -1.99
CA ILE A 338 11.94 -5.50 -1.34
C ILE A 338 12.52 -5.12 0.03
N GLN A 339 13.16 -3.95 0.12
CA GLN A 339 13.68 -3.48 1.40
C GLN A 339 12.56 -3.12 2.38
N TYR A 340 11.49 -2.48 1.91
CA TYR A 340 10.30 -2.18 2.70
C TYR A 340 9.66 -3.45 3.25
N ALA A 341 9.61 -4.52 2.46
CA ALA A 341 9.05 -5.80 2.87
C ALA A 341 9.77 -6.41 4.09
N LYS A 342 11.12 -6.33 4.12
CA LYS A 342 11.94 -6.88 5.21
C LYS A 342 11.62 -6.27 6.58
N ASP A 343 11.13 -5.04 6.61
CA ASP A 343 10.84 -4.34 7.86
C ASP A 343 9.42 -4.60 8.37
N GLN A 344 8.55 -5.25 7.60
CA GLN A 344 7.13 -5.38 7.94
C GLN A 344 6.88 -6.26 9.16
N CYS A 345 7.70 -7.28 9.40
CA CYS A 345 7.59 -8.11 10.62
C CYS A 345 7.74 -7.28 11.90
N ASN A 346 8.55 -6.22 11.89
CA ASN A 346 8.74 -5.31 13.01
C ASN A 346 7.59 -4.29 13.16
N GLN A 347 6.73 -4.16 12.14
CA GLN A 347 5.62 -3.19 12.10
C GLN A 347 4.25 -3.84 12.31
N TRP A 348 4.19 -5.07 12.80
CA TRP A 348 2.94 -5.81 12.93
C TRP A 348 1.89 -5.11 13.81
N GLN A 349 2.30 -4.33 14.83
CA GLN A 349 1.38 -3.55 15.66
C GLN A 349 0.69 -2.45 14.83
N GLU A 350 1.45 -1.76 13.97
CA GLU A 350 0.89 -0.75 13.08
C GLU A 350 -0.06 -1.39 12.07
N ILE A 351 0.30 -2.58 11.53
CA ILE A 351 -0.56 -3.36 10.63
C ILE A 351 -1.88 -3.71 11.34
N ARG A 352 -1.83 -4.20 12.57
CA ARG A 352 -3.01 -4.44 13.42
C ARG A 352 -3.87 -3.19 13.57
N ASP A 353 -3.25 -2.05 13.82
CA ASP A 353 -3.94 -0.78 14.07
C ASP A 353 -4.65 -0.26 12.81
N TYR A 354 -4.03 -0.42 11.64
CA TYR A 354 -4.69 -0.16 10.36
C TYR A 354 -5.90 -1.08 10.14
N MET A 355 -5.78 -2.38 10.40
CA MET A 355 -6.92 -3.31 10.33
C MET A 355 -8.05 -2.86 11.26
N SER A 356 -7.72 -2.42 12.48
CA SER A 356 -8.70 -1.92 13.45
C SER A 356 -9.41 -0.66 12.96
N LEU A 357 -8.71 0.25 12.27
CA LEU A 357 -9.33 1.42 11.66
C LEU A 357 -10.29 1.03 10.53
N ILE A 358 -9.92 0.07 9.68
CA ILE A 358 -10.79 -0.42 8.59
C ILE A 358 -12.05 -1.07 9.17
N ILE A 359 -11.93 -1.92 10.18
CA ILE A 359 -13.06 -2.57 10.87
C ILE A 359 -14.03 -1.52 11.45
N LYS A 360 -13.52 -0.39 11.93
CA LYS A 360 -14.30 0.74 12.48
C LYS A 360 -14.92 1.66 11.41
N GLY A 361 -14.67 1.43 10.13
CA GLY A 361 -15.17 2.26 9.04
C GLY A 361 -14.30 3.46 8.70
N GLY A 362 -12.99 3.34 8.88
CA GLY A 362 -12.00 4.37 8.62
C GLY A 362 -11.76 5.29 9.81
N GLY A 363 -10.88 6.26 9.64
CA GLY A 363 -10.55 7.26 10.65
C GLY A 363 -9.05 7.39 10.91
N LYS A 364 -8.71 8.00 12.04
CA LYS A 364 -7.34 8.34 12.42
C LYS A 364 -7.00 7.84 13.81
N LEU A 365 -5.80 7.27 13.96
CA LEU A 365 -5.20 6.92 15.23
C LEU A 365 -3.90 7.74 15.40
N VAL A 366 -3.81 8.46 16.51
CA VAL A 366 -2.65 9.31 16.85
C VAL A 366 -1.84 8.61 17.93
N TYR A 367 -0.59 8.29 17.62
CA TYR A 367 0.34 7.70 18.58
C TYR A 367 1.00 8.77 19.45
N ASP A 368 1.44 9.88 18.81
CA ASP A 368 2.06 11.03 19.48
C ASP A 368 1.83 12.33 18.68
N GLU A 369 2.57 13.39 19.01
CA GLU A 369 2.41 14.71 18.36
C GLU A 369 2.79 14.69 16.86
N ASP A 370 3.75 13.85 16.48
CA ASP A 370 4.29 13.80 15.13
C ASP A 370 3.85 12.54 14.34
N ASN A 371 3.37 11.48 15.04
CA ASN A 371 3.03 10.19 14.45
C ASN A 371 1.54 9.88 14.56
N ALA A 372 0.94 9.58 13.42
CA ALA A 372 -0.44 9.15 13.31
C ALA A 372 -0.63 8.30 12.06
N ILE A 373 -1.51 7.33 12.13
CA ILE A 373 -2.01 6.61 10.97
C ILE A 373 -3.44 7.06 10.65
N GLU A 374 -3.81 7.01 9.38
CA GLU A 374 -5.14 7.41 8.91
C GLU A 374 -5.58 6.49 7.78
N VAL A 375 -6.84 6.07 7.84
CA VAL A 375 -7.54 5.39 6.75
C VAL A 375 -8.68 6.30 6.29
N PRO A 376 -8.55 6.99 5.15
CA PRO A 376 -9.63 7.80 4.61
C PRO A 376 -10.82 6.91 4.23
N LYS A 377 -12.04 7.35 4.55
CA LYS A 377 -13.26 6.55 4.29
C LYS A 377 -13.42 6.16 2.82
N ASP A 378 -13.14 7.10 1.92
CA ASP A 378 -13.27 6.90 0.48
C ASP A 378 -12.16 6.03 -0.13
N GLU A 379 -11.10 5.74 0.63
CA GLU A 379 -9.93 4.96 0.20
C GLU A 379 -9.87 3.58 0.89
N MET A 380 -10.84 3.26 1.73
CA MET A 380 -10.85 2.00 2.50
C MET A 380 -10.64 0.73 1.66
N PRO A 381 -11.21 0.57 0.45
CA PRO A 381 -10.96 -0.62 -0.36
C PRO A 381 -9.48 -0.81 -0.68
N ALA A 382 -8.80 0.24 -1.14
CA ALA A 382 -7.37 0.21 -1.45
C ALA A 382 -6.51 -0.05 -0.19
N TYR A 383 -6.90 0.54 0.95
CA TYR A 383 -6.23 0.30 2.22
C TYR A 383 -6.44 -1.13 2.74
N LEU A 384 -7.57 -1.77 2.45
CA LEU A 384 -7.83 -3.16 2.82
C LEU A 384 -6.90 -4.13 2.07
N GLU A 385 -6.77 -3.98 0.75
CA GLU A 385 -5.82 -4.75 -0.05
C GLU A 385 -4.38 -4.53 0.43
N TRP A 386 -4.01 -3.27 0.61
CA TRP A 386 -2.68 -2.86 1.05
C TRP A 386 -2.31 -3.41 2.43
N ILE A 387 -3.23 -3.38 3.41
CA ILE A 387 -2.89 -3.84 4.75
C ILE A 387 -2.76 -5.36 4.82
N LEU A 388 -3.50 -6.09 4.01
CA LEU A 388 -3.36 -7.54 3.90
C LEU A 388 -2.08 -7.93 3.15
N TRP A 389 -1.67 -7.15 2.14
CA TRP A 389 -0.35 -7.28 1.54
C TRP A 389 0.76 -7.06 2.58
N ARG A 390 0.69 -6.00 3.38
CA ARG A 390 1.65 -5.77 4.49
C ARG A 390 1.64 -6.92 5.49
N ALA A 391 0.48 -7.47 5.81
CA ALA A 391 0.37 -8.62 6.71
C ALA A 391 1.04 -9.86 6.12
N ALA A 392 0.86 -10.11 4.82
CA ALA A 392 1.55 -11.21 4.12
C ALA A 392 3.07 -11.00 4.13
N LEU A 393 3.55 -9.78 3.84
CA LEU A 393 4.98 -9.44 3.94
C LEU A 393 5.54 -9.62 5.35
N ALA A 394 4.76 -9.28 6.38
CA ALA A 394 5.17 -9.43 7.77
C ALA A 394 5.27 -10.90 8.20
N ILE A 395 4.45 -11.78 7.63
CA ILE A 395 4.52 -13.24 7.84
C ILE A 395 5.71 -13.84 7.10
N ASP A 396 6.08 -13.25 5.93
CA ASP A 396 7.26 -13.59 5.14
C ASP A 396 7.23 -14.97 4.47
N HIS A 397 8.39 -15.49 4.04
CA HIS A 397 8.62 -16.81 3.41
C HIS A 397 7.96 -16.98 2.03
N MET A 398 7.58 -15.92 1.36
CA MET A 398 7.12 -15.99 -0.03
C MET A 398 8.28 -16.18 -1.00
N VAL A 399 8.05 -16.96 -2.07
CA VAL A 399 9.04 -17.16 -3.14
C VAL A 399 8.91 -16.13 -4.25
N ASN A 400 7.76 -15.47 -4.36
CA ASN A 400 7.56 -14.37 -5.28
C ASN A 400 7.88 -13.02 -4.61
N GLU A 401 8.34 -12.08 -5.42
CA GLU A 401 8.75 -10.76 -4.95
C GLU A 401 7.56 -9.90 -4.50
N PRO A 402 7.73 -8.96 -3.54
CA PRO A 402 6.65 -8.14 -2.99
C PRO A 402 5.77 -7.46 -4.05
N TYR A 403 6.37 -6.97 -5.13
CA TYR A 403 5.66 -6.29 -6.23
C TYR A 403 4.89 -7.28 -7.14
N GLU A 404 5.16 -8.58 -7.08
CA GLU A 404 4.44 -9.63 -7.80
C GLU A 404 3.22 -10.12 -7.01
N VAL A 405 3.25 -9.97 -5.68
CA VAL A 405 2.16 -10.38 -4.77
C VAL A 405 0.91 -9.55 -4.98
N ARG A 406 1.05 -8.26 -5.21
CA ARG A 406 -0.06 -7.29 -5.21
C ARG A 406 -0.64 -7.00 -6.59
N GLY A 407 -1.96 -6.83 -6.67
CA GLY A 407 -2.66 -6.33 -7.85
C GLY A 407 -2.82 -4.81 -7.90
N PHE A 408 -2.73 -4.12 -6.77
CA PHE A 408 -2.88 -2.66 -6.62
C PHE A 408 -1.56 -1.90 -6.84
N LYS A 409 -1.65 -0.57 -6.95
CA LYS A 409 -0.48 0.31 -7.16
C LYS A 409 -0.10 1.03 -5.87
N LEU A 410 1.21 1.25 -5.67
CA LEU A 410 1.78 2.01 -4.56
C LEU A 410 2.32 3.37 -5.03
N ASP A 411 2.30 4.35 -4.14
CA ASP A 411 3.06 5.58 -4.31
C ASP A 411 4.51 5.41 -3.81
N SER A 412 5.31 6.47 -3.92
CA SER A 412 6.72 6.48 -3.46
C SER A 412 6.87 6.32 -1.93
N ASP A 413 5.79 6.42 -1.18
CA ASP A 413 5.75 6.26 0.28
C ASP A 413 5.18 4.88 0.68
N PHE A 414 5.04 3.96 -0.27
CA PHE A 414 4.42 2.65 -0.13
C PHE A 414 2.97 2.68 0.36
N LEU A 415 2.25 3.79 0.14
CA LEU A 415 0.82 3.89 0.40
C LEU A 415 0.01 3.46 -0.82
N PRO A 416 -1.20 2.92 -0.64
CA PRO A 416 -2.01 2.48 -1.77
C PRO A 416 -2.49 3.68 -2.60
N VAL A 417 -2.35 3.57 -3.91
CA VAL A 417 -2.80 4.57 -4.89
C VAL A 417 -4.25 4.31 -5.30
N SER A 418 -4.57 3.05 -5.54
CA SER A 418 -5.90 2.56 -5.93
C SER A 418 -6.03 1.10 -5.56
N ALA A 419 -7.24 0.57 -5.52
CA ALA A 419 -7.49 -0.86 -5.45
C ALA A 419 -6.99 -1.58 -6.72
N ALA A 420 -6.86 -2.90 -6.66
CA ALA A 420 -6.50 -3.74 -7.80
C ALA A 420 -7.47 -3.51 -8.98
N GLY A 421 -6.94 -3.53 -10.18
CA GLY A 421 -7.76 -3.42 -11.38
C GLY A 421 -8.56 -4.70 -11.64
N GLY A 422 -9.79 -4.57 -12.14
CA GLY A 422 -10.64 -5.73 -12.43
C GLY A 422 -9.97 -6.75 -13.37
N GLY A 423 -10.21 -8.04 -13.12
CA GLY A 423 -9.73 -9.15 -13.93
C GLY A 423 -8.44 -9.82 -13.42
N LYS A 424 -7.89 -9.36 -12.30
CA LYS A 424 -6.81 -10.03 -11.56
C LYS A 424 -7.21 -10.14 -10.09
N GLY A 425 -6.74 -11.20 -9.41
CA GLY A 425 -6.90 -11.32 -7.97
C GLY A 425 -6.10 -10.24 -7.22
N ASP A 426 -6.51 -9.95 -6.00
CA ASP A 426 -5.95 -8.85 -5.22
C ASP A 426 -4.54 -9.16 -4.73
N LEU A 427 -4.31 -10.36 -4.15
CA LEU A 427 -3.01 -10.79 -3.63
C LEU A 427 -2.70 -12.23 -3.99
N TYR A 428 -1.52 -12.47 -4.54
CA TYR A 428 -0.98 -13.79 -4.89
C TYR A 428 0.25 -14.11 -4.06
N CYS A 429 0.08 -14.80 -2.94
CA CYS A 429 1.21 -15.23 -2.09
C CYS A 429 1.65 -16.63 -2.51
N GLU A 430 2.82 -16.74 -3.09
CA GLU A 430 3.43 -18.01 -3.48
C GLU A 430 4.45 -18.43 -2.46
N PHE A 431 4.29 -19.64 -1.91
CA PHE A 431 5.24 -20.29 -1.01
C PHE A 431 5.84 -21.53 -1.71
N GLU A 432 6.85 -22.14 -1.13
CA GLU A 432 7.54 -23.26 -1.77
C GLU A 432 6.58 -24.41 -2.12
N ASP A 433 5.78 -24.88 -1.17
CA ASP A 433 4.92 -26.06 -1.32
C ASP A 433 3.44 -25.75 -1.58
N PHE A 434 3.01 -24.48 -1.54
CA PHE A 434 1.62 -24.06 -1.76
C PHE A 434 1.52 -22.61 -2.18
N ALA A 435 0.32 -22.18 -2.56
CA ALA A 435 0.03 -20.76 -2.79
C ALA A 435 -1.28 -20.37 -2.09
N ILE A 436 -1.38 -19.10 -1.68
CA ILE A 436 -2.61 -18.50 -1.16
C ILE A 436 -2.99 -17.33 -2.06
N LEU A 437 -4.17 -17.41 -2.65
CA LEU A 437 -4.82 -16.28 -3.30
C LEU A 437 -5.77 -15.63 -2.31
N THR A 438 -5.53 -14.36 -2.00
CA THR A 438 -6.42 -13.57 -1.13
C THR A 438 -7.21 -12.59 -1.97
N GLU A 439 -8.53 -12.64 -1.82
CA GLU A 439 -9.49 -11.69 -2.40
C GLU A 439 -10.18 -10.93 -1.29
N VAL A 440 -10.42 -9.64 -1.50
CA VAL A 440 -10.95 -8.78 -0.46
C VAL A 440 -12.11 -7.91 -0.94
N THR A 441 -13.04 -7.61 -0.04
CA THR A 441 -14.10 -6.65 -0.36
C THR A 441 -14.54 -5.84 0.86
N MET A 442 -14.94 -4.61 0.61
CA MET A 442 -15.64 -3.76 1.58
C MET A 442 -17.16 -3.93 1.53
N SER A 443 -17.68 -4.72 0.58
CA SER A 443 -19.12 -4.97 0.47
C SER A 443 -19.65 -5.69 1.70
N THR A 444 -20.70 -5.15 2.30
CA THR A 444 -21.39 -5.72 3.48
C THR A 444 -22.85 -6.08 3.19
N SER A 445 -23.31 -5.82 1.97
CA SER A 445 -24.70 -6.01 1.57
C SER A 445 -24.96 -7.43 1.06
N SER A 446 -26.24 -7.80 0.93
CA SER A 446 -26.70 -9.04 0.29
C SER A 446 -26.27 -9.17 -1.20
N ARG A 447 -25.71 -8.11 -1.80
CA ARG A 447 -25.12 -8.14 -3.14
C ARG A 447 -23.70 -8.69 -3.17
N GLN A 448 -23.08 -8.95 -2.01
CA GLN A 448 -21.71 -9.44 -1.93
C GLN A 448 -21.52 -10.72 -2.76
N GLU A 449 -22.46 -11.66 -2.69
CA GLU A 449 -22.39 -12.88 -3.49
C GLU A 449 -22.41 -12.58 -5.00
N ALA A 450 -23.34 -11.73 -5.45
CA ALA A 450 -23.47 -11.37 -6.86
C ALA A 450 -22.24 -10.61 -7.41
N MET A 451 -21.54 -9.87 -6.56
CA MET A 451 -20.36 -9.08 -6.94
C MET A 451 -19.07 -9.90 -6.87
N GLU A 452 -18.93 -10.79 -5.90
CA GLU A 452 -17.67 -11.46 -5.56
C GLU A 452 -17.71 -12.98 -5.80
N GLY A 453 -18.89 -13.61 -5.78
CA GLY A 453 -19.00 -15.07 -5.82
C GLY A 453 -18.41 -15.70 -7.08
N GLU A 454 -18.62 -15.11 -8.26
CA GLU A 454 -18.03 -15.55 -9.53
C GLU A 454 -16.57 -15.10 -9.66
N PRO A 455 -16.23 -13.81 -9.50
CA PRO A 455 -14.86 -13.34 -9.69
C PRO A 455 -13.85 -14.07 -8.82
N VAL A 456 -14.13 -14.25 -7.53
CA VAL A 456 -13.24 -14.94 -6.60
C VAL A 456 -13.00 -16.39 -7.03
N ARG A 457 -14.06 -17.14 -7.37
CA ARG A 457 -13.90 -18.53 -7.85
C ARG A 457 -13.11 -18.61 -9.15
N ARG A 458 -13.32 -17.69 -10.07
CA ARG A 458 -12.56 -17.61 -11.33
C ARG A 458 -11.09 -17.36 -11.08
N HIS A 459 -10.73 -16.39 -10.23
CA HIS A 459 -9.34 -16.05 -9.92
C HIS A 459 -8.63 -17.22 -9.18
N VAL A 460 -9.32 -17.90 -8.26
CA VAL A 460 -8.78 -19.10 -7.59
C VAL A 460 -8.58 -20.24 -8.59
N SER A 461 -9.54 -20.45 -9.51
CA SER A 461 -9.41 -21.45 -10.58
C SER A 461 -8.21 -21.15 -11.49
N ASP A 462 -8.04 -19.88 -11.90
CA ASP A 462 -6.91 -19.47 -12.73
C ASP A 462 -5.57 -19.69 -12.00
N ALA A 463 -5.52 -19.44 -10.69
CA ALA A 463 -4.36 -19.71 -9.86
C ALA A 463 -4.08 -21.23 -9.76
N VAL A 464 -5.10 -22.09 -9.58
CA VAL A 464 -4.96 -23.56 -9.59
C VAL A 464 -4.39 -24.06 -10.92
N LEU A 465 -4.74 -23.42 -12.03
CA LEU A 465 -4.20 -23.77 -13.36
C LEU A 465 -2.78 -23.24 -13.57
N LYS A 466 -2.41 -22.16 -12.90
CA LYS A 466 -1.08 -21.53 -13.01
C LYS A 466 0.00 -22.25 -12.21
N TYR A 467 -0.34 -22.73 -11.00
CA TYR A 467 0.64 -23.29 -10.07
C TYR A 467 0.57 -24.81 -10.03
N ASP A 468 1.71 -25.49 -10.14
CA ASP A 468 1.84 -26.94 -9.99
C ASP A 468 2.01 -27.33 -8.50
N LYS A 469 1.18 -26.75 -7.64
CA LYS A 469 1.15 -26.98 -6.19
C LYS A 469 -0.25 -26.68 -5.64
N PRO A 470 -0.58 -27.12 -4.40
CA PRO A 470 -1.87 -26.79 -3.80
C PRO A 470 -2.11 -25.26 -3.73
N VAL A 471 -3.30 -24.82 -4.14
CA VAL A 471 -3.72 -23.42 -4.09
C VAL A 471 -4.92 -23.31 -3.17
N TYR A 472 -4.84 -22.38 -2.24
CA TYR A 472 -5.90 -22.05 -1.30
C TYR A 472 -6.44 -20.65 -1.57
N GLY A 473 -7.75 -20.49 -1.56
CA GLY A 473 -8.43 -19.19 -1.62
C GLY A 473 -8.73 -18.68 -0.20
N MET A 474 -8.42 -17.45 0.06
CA MET A 474 -8.82 -16.73 1.28
C MET A 474 -9.63 -15.50 0.88
N PHE A 475 -10.93 -15.50 1.19
CA PHE A 475 -11.80 -14.37 0.94
C PHE A 475 -11.96 -13.55 2.22
N ILE A 476 -11.54 -12.28 2.24
CA ILE A 476 -11.59 -11.44 3.43
C ILE A 476 -12.51 -10.24 3.23
N ALA A 477 -13.45 -10.06 4.14
CA ALA A 477 -14.36 -8.92 4.17
C ALA A 477 -14.59 -8.42 5.60
N VAL A 478 -15.13 -7.22 5.76
CA VAL A 478 -15.56 -6.74 7.09
C VAL A 478 -16.72 -7.59 7.63
N HIS A 479 -17.60 -8.01 6.72
CA HIS A 479 -18.72 -8.91 7.02
C HIS A 479 -18.86 -9.96 5.91
N ILE A 480 -19.10 -11.21 6.27
CA ILE A 480 -19.35 -12.31 5.33
C ILE A 480 -20.86 -12.57 5.23
N ASP A 481 -21.42 -12.30 4.05
CA ASP A 481 -22.80 -12.68 3.73
C ASP A 481 -22.97 -14.21 3.67
N THR A 482 -24.11 -14.70 4.11
CA THR A 482 -24.34 -16.15 4.18
C THR A 482 -24.43 -16.81 2.81
N ASN A 483 -24.96 -16.12 1.78
CA ASN A 483 -25.02 -16.65 0.42
C ASN A 483 -23.62 -16.68 -0.21
N THR A 484 -22.77 -15.69 0.08
CA THR A 484 -21.36 -15.70 -0.30
C THR A 484 -20.63 -16.90 0.31
N ALA A 485 -20.84 -17.16 1.61
CA ALA A 485 -20.28 -18.32 2.28
C ALA A 485 -20.80 -19.63 1.66
N GLU A 486 -22.09 -19.71 1.28
CA GLU A 486 -22.67 -20.87 0.61
C GLU A 486 -22.03 -21.14 -0.74
N THR A 487 -21.79 -20.10 -1.54
CA THR A 487 -21.09 -20.19 -2.82
C THR A 487 -19.69 -20.79 -2.65
N PHE A 488 -18.93 -20.34 -1.65
CA PHE A 488 -17.60 -20.87 -1.38
C PHE A 488 -17.61 -22.25 -0.72
N ARG A 489 -18.65 -22.55 0.08
CA ARG A 489 -18.86 -23.87 0.67
C ARG A 489 -18.99 -24.96 -0.40
N HIS A 490 -19.65 -24.69 -1.49
CA HIS A 490 -19.72 -25.62 -2.63
C HIS A 490 -18.37 -25.68 -3.36
N GLY A 491 -17.72 -24.54 -3.60
CA GLY A 491 -16.37 -24.45 -4.18
C GLY A 491 -16.25 -25.19 -5.53
N ILE A 492 -17.33 -25.24 -6.33
CA ILE A 492 -17.32 -25.93 -7.62
C ILE A 492 -17.11 -24.91 -8.73
N TRP A 493 -16.19 -25.23 -9.62
CA TRP A 493 -15.92 -24.49 -10.84
C TRP A 493 -15.76 -25.43 -12.02
N TYR A 494 -16.12 -24.99 -13.22
CA TYR A 494 -15.85 -25.69 -14.46
C TYR A 494 -14.91 -24.87 -15.32
N THR A 495 -13.81 -25.48 -15.77
CA THR A 495 -12.85 -24.85 -16.69
C THR A 495 -13.50 -24.66 -18.07
N LYS A 496 -12.80 -23.94 -18.97
CA LYS A 496 -13.24 -23.79 -20.37
C LYS A 496 -13.39 -25.10 -21.13
N ASP A 497 -12.73 -26.17 -20.65
CA ASP A 497 -12.79 -27.52 -21.23
C ASP A 497 -13.78 -28.41 -20.47
N ASP A 498 -14.75 -27.83 -19.76
CA ASP A 498 -15.79 -28.52 -18.97
C ASP A 498 -15.25 -29.47 -17.89
N LYS A 499 -14.01 -29.29 -17.47
CA LYS A 499 -13.45 -30.08 -16.37
C LYS A 499 -13.88 -29.49 -15.04
N LYS A 500 -14.45 -30.34 -14.19
CA LYS A 500 -14.85 -29.96 -12.84
C LYS A 500 -13.63 -29.78 -11.94
N GLN A 501 -13.53 -28.62 -11.31
CA GLN A 501 -12.56 -28.32 -10.24
C GLN A 501 -13.29 -28.14 -8.91
N ARG A 502 -12.66 -28.54 -7.84
CA ARG A 502 -13.06 -28.17 -6.49
C ARG A 502 -12.05 -27.15 -5.96
N LEU A 503 -12.55 -25.98 -5.63
CA LEU A 503 -11.74 -24.86 -5.13
C LEU A 503 -11.78 -24.82 -3.61
N ASP A 504 -10.65 -24.64 -2.98
CA ASP A 504 -10.50 -24.53 -1.53
C ASP A 504 -10.49 -23.05 -1.16
N ILE A 505 -11.68 -22.52 -0.79
CA ILE A 505 -11.89 -21.10 -0.49
C ILE A 505 -12.52 -20.96 0.91
N VAL A 506 -11.82 -20.24 1.80
CA VAL A 506 -12.29 -19.94 3.16
C VAL A 506 -12.68 -18.48 3.29
N PRO A 507 -13.94 -18.16 3.63
CA PRO A 507 -14.35 -16.80 3.94
C PRO A 507 -14.03 -16.45 5.40
N LEU A 508 -13.23 -15.40 5.60
CA LEU A 508 -12.87 -14.86 6.89
C LEU A 508 -13.33 -13.41 7.02
N THR A 509 -13.80 -13.02 8.17
CA THR A 509 -13.91 -11.60 8.45
C THR A 509 -12.52 -11.00 8.73
N LEU A 510 -12.34 -9.70 8.42
CA LEU A 510 -11.09 -9.01 8.75
C LEU A 510 -10.76 -9.10 10.25
N ALA A 511 -11.78 -9.11 11.12
CA ALA A 511 -11.59 -9.26 12.56
C ALA A 511 -11.06 -10.66 12.94
N GLN A 512 -11.54 -11.74 12.28
CA GLN A 512 -11.03 -13.09 12.47
C GLN A 512 -9.57 -13.21 12.01
N PHE A 513 -9.26 -12.66 10.81
CA PHE A 513 -7.89 -12.63 10.31
C PHE A 513 -6.97 -11.84 11.25
N GLN A 514 -7.36 -10.63 11.67
CA GLN A 514 -6.60 -9.80 12.62
C GLN A 514 -6.33 -10.56 13.93
N LYS A 515 -7.34 -11.23 14.50
CA LYS A 515 -7.20 -12.00 15.73
C LYS A 515 -6.13 -13.08 15.60
N TYR A 516 -6.13 -13.81 14.50
CA TYR A 516 -5.15 -14.87 14.26
C TYR A 516 -3.76 -14.32 13.97
N PHE A 517 -3.68 -13.26 13.13
CA PHE A 517 -2.44 -12.53 12.84
C PHE A 517 -1.76 -12.03 14.12
N VAL A 518 -2.50 -11.35 15.00
CA VAL A 518 -1.99 -10.85 16.27
C VAL A 518 -1.48 -12.01 17.13
N ALA A 519 -2.23 -13.10 17.22
CA ALA A 519 -1.82 -14.27 18.02
C ALA A 519 -0.52 -14.90 17.50
N MET A 520 -0.29 -14.93 16.17
CA MET A 520 0.97 -15.42 15.59
C MET A 520 2.15 -14.55 16.02
N PHE A 521 2.00 -13.22 15.95
CA PHE A 521 3.08 -12.28 16.30
C PHE A 521 3.33 -12.21 17.81
N GLU A 522 2.30 -12.19 18.64
CA GLU A 522 2.43 -12.24 20.09
C GLU A 522 3.11 -13.54 20.58
N ALA A 523 2.87 -14.64 19.87
CA ALA A 523 3.54 -15.90 20.13
C ALA A 523 4.96 -15.99 19.53
N ASN A 524 5.40 -14.98 18.76
CA ASN A 524 6.65 -14.99 17.98
C ASN A 524 6.75 -16.19 17.03
N LYS A 525 5.66 -16.49 16.32
CA LYS A 525 5.49 -17.63 15.42
C LYS A 525 4.77 -17.22 14.13
N ALA A 526 5.14 -16.09 13.55
CA ALA A 526 4.62 -15.69 12.26
C ALA A 526 5.19 -16.62 11.18
N ASP A 527 4.34 -17.51 10.64
CA ASP A 527 4.71 -18.54 9.68
C ASP A 527 3.52 -18.82 8.74
N PRO A 528 3.73 -18.88 7.40
CA PRO A 528 2.67 -19.15 6.44
C PRO A 528 2.03 -20.55 6.60
N ILE A 529 2.75 -21.51 7.16
CA ILE A 529 2.22 -22.85 7.46
C ILE A 529 1.06 -22.76 8.46
N LEU A 530 1.11 -21.81 9.40
CA LEU A 530 0.01 -21.58 10.33
C LEU A 530 -1.24 -21.05 9.62
N LEU A 531 -1.08 -20.18 8.60
CA LEU A 531 -2.20 -19.75 7.75
C LEU A 531 -2.79 -20.93 6.98
N ARG A 532 -1.95 -21.74 6.33
CA ARG A 532 -2.38 -22.95 5.65
C ARG A 532 -3.12 -23.88 6.59
N SER A 533 -2.58 -24.14 7.78
CA SER A 533 -3.19 -24.97 8.82
C SER A 533 -4.55 -24.41 9.27
N LEU A 534 -4.70 -23.08 9.38
CA LEU A 534 -5.98 -22.44 9.66
C LEU A 534 -6.99 -22.72 8.53
N ILE A 535 -6.60 -22.48 7.28
CA ILE A 535 -7.46 -22.68 6.10
C ILE A 535 -7.93 -24.14 6.03
N VAL A 536 -7.01 -25.09 6.05
CA VAL A 536 -7.32 -26.53 5.99
C VAL A 536 -8.27 -26.96 7.12
N LYS A 537 -8.07 -26.43 8.33
CA LYS A 537 -8.97 -26.72 9.45
C LYS A 537 -10.37 -26.13 9.25
N CYS A 538 -10.48 -24.90 8.78
CA CYS A 538 -11.76 -24.26 8.46
C CYS A 538 -12.53 -25.03 7.39
N GLU A 539 -11.83 -25.59 6.40
CA GLU A 539 -12.44 -26.37 5.32
C GLU A 539 -12.87 -27.78 5.74
N SER A 540 -12.28 -28.33 6.77
CA SER A 540 -12.49 -29.74 7.17
C SER A 540 -13.97 -30.14 7.39
N ARG A 541 -14.84 -29.17 7.68
CA ARG A 541 -16.28 -29.39 7.89
C ARG A 541 -17.19 -28.70 6.87
N ARG A 542 -16.64 -28.03 5.85
CA ARG A 542 -17.47 -27.28 4.89
C ARG A 542 -18.48 -28.17 4.11
N GLY A 543 -18.14 -29.41 3.85
CA GLY A 543 -19.03 -30.38 3.16
C GLY A 543 -20.12 -31.00 4.05
N ILE A 544 -20.06 -30.78 5.36
CA ILE A 544 -20.95 -31.39 6.35
C ILE A 544 -21.91 -30.36 6.95
N LEU A 545 -21.41 -29.15 7.21
CA LEU A 545 -22.16 -28.07 7.85
C LEU A 545 -22.86 -27.20 6.82
N GLU A 546 -24.07 -26.72 7.13
CA GLU A 546 -24.72 -25.63 6.41
C GLU A 546 -24.01 -24.31 6.63
N SER A 547 -24.13 -23.34 5.71
CA SER A 547 -23.35 -22.09 5.74
C SER A 547 -23.40 -21.32 7.04
N PRO A 548 -24.53 -21.13 7.71
CA PRO A 548 -24.53 -20.47 9.02
C PRO A 548 -23.69 -21.21 10.07
N ALA A 549 -23.80 -22.53 10.11
CA ALA A 549 -23.05 -23.39 11.03
C ALA A 549 -21.56 -23.46 10.62
N TRP A 550 -21.25 -23.42 9.32
CA TRP A 550 -19.86 -23.36 8.85
C TRP A 550 -19.18 -22.03 9.20
N LYS A 551 -19.86 -20.88 9.06
CA LYS A 551 -19.36 -19.58 9.53
C LYS A 551 -19.07 -19.61 11.04
N GLN A 552 -19.97 -20.18 11.85
CA GLN A 552 -19.74 -20.36 13.29
C GLN A 552 -18.54 -21.27 13.56
N TYR A 553 -18.41 -22.38 12.84
CA TYR A 553 -17.26 -23.28 12.96
C TYR A 553 -15.94 -22.56 12.61
N ILE A 554 -15.91 -21.69 11.61
CA ILE A 554 -14.74 -20.86 11.29
C ILE A 554 -14.38 -19.94 12.49
N ASP A 555 -15.37 -19.31 13.13
CA ASP A 555 -15.16 -18.52 14.35
C ASP A 555 -14.53 -19.37 15.48
N GLU A 556 -15.04 -20.57 15.70
CA GLU A 556 -14.54 -21.50 16.70
C GLU A 556 -13.10 -21.92 16.40
N VAL A 557 -12.78 -22.25 15.15
CA VAL A 557 -11.44 -22.64 14.71
C VAL A 557 -10.44 -21.49 14.89
N VAL A 558 -10.81 -20.26 14.46
CA VAL A 558 -9.96 -19.08 14.66
C VAL A 558 -9.72 -18.83 16.13
N ALA A 559 -10.75 -18.92 16.98
CA ALA A 559 -10.64 -18.73 18.41
C ALA A 559 -9.73 -19.80 19.06
N GLU A 560 -9.97 -21.07 18.72
CA GLU A 560 -9.18 -22.20 19.25
C GLU A 560 -7.69 -22.09 18.86
N LYS A 561 -7.42 -21.88 17.56
CA LYS A 561 -6.03 -21.79 17.08
C LYS A 561 -5.32 -20.56 17.63
N SER A 562 -5.98 -19.40 17.69
CA SER A 562 -5.40 -18.20 18.33
C SER A 562 -5.09 -18.45 19.81
N GLN A 563 -6.03 -19.07 20.55
CA GLN A 563 -5.82 -19.39 21.96
C GLN A 563 -4.67 -20.37 22.18
N LYS A 564 -4.52 -21.37 21.31
CA LYS A 564 -3.39 -22.30 21.35
C LYS A 564 -2.04 -21.62 21.13
N LEU A 565 -1.96 -20.60 20.28
CA LEU A 565 -0.75 -19.81 20.09
C LEU A 565 -0.40 -19.00 21.34
N VAL A 566 -1.39 -18.31 21.93
CA VAL A 566 -1.21 -17.46 23.12
C VAL A 566 -0.94 -18.28 24.38
N ASN A 567 -1.64 -19.40 24.58
CA ASN A 567 -1.46 -20.24 25.76
C ASN A 567 -0.11 -20.99 25.77
N ARG A 568 0.63 -20.96 24.65
CA ARG A 568 1.99 -21.50 24.54
C ARG A 568 3.07 -20.51 24.97
N LEU A 569 2.71 -19.34 25.54
CA LEU A 569 3.65 -18.42 26.17
C LEU A 569 4.20 -19.03 27.50
N PRO A 570 5.48 -18.76 27.88
CA PRO A 570 6.22 -19.54 28.89
C PRO A 570 5.73 -19.51 30.30
N ASP A 571 4.61 -18.89 30.64
CA ASP A 571 4.16 -18.64 32.05
C ASP A 571 3.23 -19.69 32.66
N GLN A 572 2.96 -20.81 32.00
CA GLN A 572 2.27 -21.93 32.68
C GLN A 572 3.26 -23.03 33.05
N LYS A 573 3.56 -23.12 34.36
CA LYS A 573 4.26 -24.22 35.04
C LYS A 573 3.48 -25.54 34.88
N HIS A 574 3.34 -26.07 33.66
CA HIS A 574 3.04 -27.48 33.51
C HIS A 574 4.37 -28.24 33.42
N ARG A 575 4.45 -29.36 34.12
CA ARG A 575 5.60 -30.27 34.05
C ARG A 575 5.83 -30.69 32.60
N ILE A 576 6.66 -29.93 31.91
CA ILE A 576 7.11 -30.22 30.52
C ILE A 576 8.05 -31.41 30.68
N ALA A 577 7.79 -32.48 29.93
CA ALA A 577 8.76 -33.56 29.83
C ALA A 577 10.07 -32.96 29.28
N PRO A 578 11.24 -33.32 29.83
CA PRO A 578 12.48 -32.66 29.46
C PRO A 578 12.75 -32.82 27.98
N LEU A 579 13.09 -31.71 27.34
CA LEU A 579 13.57 -31.66 25.95
C LEU A 579 14.81 -32.53 25.83
N ILE A 580 14.76 -33.57 25.02
CA ILE A 580 15.95 -34.38 24.73
C ILE A 580 16.72 -33.67 23.61
N PRO A 581 17.94 -33.14 23.89
CA PRO A 581 18.77 -32.52 22.87
C PRO A 581 19.15 -33.52 21.77
N ALA A 582 19.36 -33.01 20.55
CA ALA A 582 19.97 -33.80 19.48
C ALA A 582 21.33 -34.33 19.93
N GLY A 583 21.60 -35.61 19.65
CA GLY A 583 22.84 -36.26 20.04
C GLY A 583 22.97 -36.59 21.53
N ALA A 584 21.90 -36.33 22.35
CA ALA A 584 21.90 -36.66 23.77
C ALA A 584 22.14 -38.16 23.99
N ILE A 585 22.87 -38.48 25.05
CA ILE A 585 23.06 -39.88 25.50
C ILE A 585 21.96 -40.20 26.51
N VAL A 586 21.24 -41.25 26.27
CA VAL A 586 20.21 -41.81 27.12
C VAL A 586 20.56 -43.18 27.60
N ASN A 587 20.20 -43.55 28.80
CA ASN A 587 20.43 -44.89 29.37
C ASN A 587 19.09 -45.64 29.46
N ASP A 588 19.01 -46.75 28.75
CA ASP A 588 17.87 -47.68 28.84
C ASP A 588 18.27 -48.87 29.74
N VAL A 589 17.33 -49.31 30.59
CA VAL A 589 17.54 -50.35 31.59
C VAL A 589 17.98 -51.70 30.94
N CYS A 590 17.53 -51.95 29.71
CA CYS A 590 17.83 -53.19 29.00
C CYS A 590 19.03 -53.11 28.04
N TRP A 591 19.25 -51.90 27.47
CA TRP A 591 20.18 -51.70 26.33
C TRP A 591 21.42 -50.85 26.67
N GLY A 592 21.44 -50.25 27.87
CA GLY A 592 22.51 -49.35 28.28
C GLY A 592 22.47 -47.98 27.63
N ASN A 593 23.64 -47.38 27.41
CA ASN A 593 23.76 -46.05 26.84
C ASN A 593 23.53 -46.07 25.32
N GLY A 594 22.67 -45.20 24.84
CA GLY A 594 22.36 -44.95 23.42
C GLY A 594 22.33 -43.47 23.09
N GLN A 595 22.54 -43.15 21.84
CA GLN A 595 22.53 -41.78 21.32
C GLN A 595 21.23 -41.50 20.55
N VAL A 596 20.56 -40.39 20.87
CA VAL A 596 19.36 -39.93 20.15
C VAL A 596 19.77 -39.33 18.80
N VAL A 597 19.29 -39.92 17.72
CA VAL A 597 19.72 -39.58 16.33
C VAL A 597 18.55 -39.01 15.49
N ALA A 598 17.30 -39.32 15.87
CA ALA A 598 16.13 -38.76 15.16
C ALA A 598 14.92 -38.59 16.08
N LEU A 599 14.00 -37.75 15.68
CA LEU A 599 12.65 -37.62 16.24
C LEU A 599 11.68 -38.44 15.38
N ILE A 600 10.60 -38.91 16.02
CA ILE A 600 9.42 -39.38 15.30
C ILE A 600 8.29 -38.43 15.62
N ALA A 601 7.69 -37.87 14.60
CA ALA A 601 6.58 -36.94 14.73
C ALA A 601 5.37 -37.39 13.91
N ASN A 602 4.20 -37.03 14.39
CA ASN A 602 2.92 -37.26 13.75
C ASN A 602 2.36 -35.91 13.25
N PHE A 603 2.10 -35.82 11.95
CA PHE A 603 1.55 -34.63 11.27
C PHE A 603 0.14 -34.94 10.79
N PRO A 604 -0.89 -34.78 11.63
CA PRO A 604 -2.27 -35.20 11.32
C PRO A 604 -2.89 -34.40 10.16
N GLU A 605 -2.49 -33.16 9.98
CA GLU A 605 -3.06 -32.29 8.93
C GLU A 605 -2.63 -32.72 7.52
N CYS A 606 -1.46 -33.34 7.38
CA CYS A 606 -0.98 -33.92 6.13
C CYS A 606 -1.21 -35.43 6.01
N ASN A 607 -1.96 -36.01 6.95
CA ASN A 607 -2.17 -37.47 7.05
C ASN A 607 -0.84 -38.25 7.08
N LYS A 608 0.20 -37.65 7.63
CA LYS A 608 1.54 -38.23 7.81
C LYS A 608 1.73 -38.66 9.24
N THR A 609 1.71 -39.94 9.48
CA THR A 609 1.98 -40.53 10.78
C THR A 609 3.39 -41.11 10.82
N CYS A 610 4.07 -40.96 11.97
CA CYS A 610 5.39 -41.55 12.20
C CYS A 610 6.47 -41.11 11.22
N VAL A 611 6.57 -39.77 10.96
CA VAL A 611 7.67 -39.22 10.17
C VAL A 611 8.93 -39.18 11.00
N GLU A 612 10.00 -39.79 10.51
CA GLU A 612 11.31 -39.76 11.13
C GLU A 612 12.07 -38.50 10.67
N LEU A 613 12.47 -37.67 11.62
CA LEU A 613 13.23 -36.44 11.37
C LEU A 613 14.64 -36.61 11.94
N PRO A 614 15.66 -36.77 11.09
CA PRO A 614 17.04 -36.94 11.55
C PRO A 614 17.55 -35.70 12.26
N TYR A 615 18.16 -35.87 13.44
CA TYR A 615 18.80 -34.77 14.14
C TYR A 615 19.94 -35.18 15.07
N LEU A 616 21.15 -35.16 14.50
CA LEU A 616 22.35 -35.49 15.25
C LEU A 616 22.85 -34.32 16.13
N MET A 617 22.81 -33.11 15.58
CA MET A 617 23.26 -31.87 16.24
C MET A 617 22.13 -30.83 16.41
N SER A 618 21.25 -30.73 15.43
CA SER A 618 20.09 -29.85 15.42
C SER A 618 18.97 -30.50 14.62
N LEU A 619 17.74 -29.96 14.72
CA LEU A 619 16.68 -30.31 13.78
C LEU A 619 17.08 -29.86 12.38
N PRO A 620 16.56 -30.53 11.31
CA PRO A 620 16.67 -30.00 9.95
C PRO A 620 16.15 -28.57 9.86
N ASP A 621 16.70 -27.78 8.94
CA ASP A 621 16.32 -26.36 8.77
C ASP A 621 14.83 -26.16 8.47
N GLU A 622 14.18 -27.18 7.86
CA GLU A 622 12.75 -27.22 7.53
C GLU A 622 11.83 -27.43 8.78
N VAL A 623 12.40 -27.60 9.96
CA VAL A 623 11.66 -27.96 11.16
C VAL A 623 11.98 -27.05 12.32
N SER A 624 10.98 -26.37 12.85
CA SER A 624 11.08 -25.60 14.08
C SER A 624 10.34 -26.30 15.22
N ARG A 625 10.86 -26.14 16.43
CA ARG A 625 10.28 -26.70 17.64
C ARG A 625 9.52 -25.64 18.41
N CYS A 626 8.27 -25.93 18.74
CA CYS A 626 7.46 -25.02 19.53
C CYS A 626 7.89 -24.97 21.01
N ALA A 627 7.56 -23.89 21.69
CA ALA A 627 7.95 -23.65 23.10
C ALA A 627 7.40 -24.69 24.10
N ASP A 628 6.34 -25.45 23.73
CA ASP A 628 5.81 -26.56 24.54
C ASP A 628 6.73 -27.81 24.54
N GLY A 629 7.77 -27.81 23.71
CA GLY A 629 8.72 -28.90 23.57
C GLY A 629 8.19 -30.18 22.92
N GLN A 630 6.90 -30.23 22.60
CA GLN A 630 6.22 -31.40 22.03
C GLN A 630 5.68 -31.18 20.63
N THR A 631 5.45 -29.92 20.26
CA THR A 631 4.95 -29.54 18.94
C THR A 631 6.10 -29.12 18.05
N LEU A 632 6.03 -29.58 16.79
CA LEU A 632 6.95 -29.20 15.70
C LEU A 632 6.16 -28.47 14.62
N LEU A 633 6.81 -27.53 13.97
CA LEU A 633 6.37 -26.94 12.73
C LEU A 633 7.33 -27.41 11.63
N HIS A 634 6.82 -28.16 10.68
CA HIS A 634 7.59 -28.63 9.52
C HIS A 634 7.08 -27.91 8.28
N ASP A 635 7.98 -27.31 7.51
CA ASP A 635 7.63 -26.47 6.35
C ASP A 635 6.71 -27.19 5.37
N ARG A 636 6.89 -28.49 5.20
CA ARG A 636 6.11 -29.31 4.25
C ARG A 636 4.89 -29.99 4.86
N PHE A 637 4.90 -30.33 6.15
CA PHE A 637 3.88 -31.16 6.77
C PHE A 637 2.97 -30.41 7.75
N GLY A 638 3.28 -29.13 8.03
CA GLY A 638 2.52 -28.33 8.97
C GLY A 638 2.82 -28.65 10.43
N GLU A 639 1.81 -28.47 11.27
CA GLU A 639 1.93 -28.70 12.71
C GLU A 639 1.92 -30.20 13.04
N GLY A 640 2.92 -30.67 13.78
CA GLY A 640 3.06 -32.05 14.20
C GLY A 640 3.38 -32.19 15.67
N THR A 641 3.16 -33.37 16.21
CA THR A 641 3.46 -33.71 17.62
C THR A 641 4.52 -34.80 17.69
N ILE A 642 5.53 -34.59 18.55
CA ILE A 642 6.55 -35.61 18.79
C ILE A 642 5.89 -36.85 19.41
N SER A 643 6.04 -37.99 18.77
CA SER A 643 5.52 -39.28 19.21
C SER A 643 6.62 -40.22 19.69
N GLY A 644 7.87 -39.96 19.36
CA GLY A 644 8.97 -40.84 19.77
C GLY A 644 10.34 -40.31 19.38
N TYR A 645 11.36 -41.09 19.72
CA TYR A 645 12.76 -40.84 19.38
C TYR A 645 13.36 -42.10 18.81
N VAL A 646 14.31 -41.95 17.84
CA VAL A 646 15.17 -43.03 17.38
C VAL A 646 16.49 -42.94 18.15
N VAL A 647 16.84 -44.03 18.83
CA VAL A 647 18.04 -44.12 19.65
C VAL A 647 18.93 -45.23 19.11
N VAL A 648 20.19 -44.90 18.88
CA VAL A 648 21.22 -45.86 18.46
C VAL A 648 22.00 -46.36 19.66
N PHE A 649 21.80 -47.60 20.01
CA PHE A 649 22.60 -48.34 21.00
C PHE A 649 23.74 -49.07 20.29
N LYS A 650 24.76 -49.50 21.04
CA LYS A 650 25.95 -50.12 20.51
C LYS A 650 25.70 -51.25 19.49
N ASN A 651 24.63 -52.00 19.66
CA ASN A 651 24.26 -53.15 18.80
C ASN A 651 22.82 -53.11 18.27
N LYS A 652 22.08 -51.99 18.43
CA LYS A 652 20.68 -51.93 18.08
C LYS A 652 20.19 -50.51 17.88
N ILE A 653 19.26 -50.33 16.95
CA ILE A 653 18.50 -49.09 16.79
C ILE A 653 17.10 -49.35 17.29
N LEU A 654 16.58 -48.51 18.20
CA LEU A 654 15.24 -48.61 18.76
C LEU A 654 14.48 -47.34 18.58
N THR A 655 13.18 -47.47 18.32
CA THR A 655 12.21 -46.38 18.42
C THR A 655 11.58 -46.40 19.81
N LEU A 656 11.71 -45.32 20.54
CA LEU A 656 11.16 -45.15 21.88
C LEU A 656 10.00 -44.19 21.89
N ASN A 657 8.87 -44.58 22.47
CA ASN A 657 7.68 -43.74 22.54
C ASN A 657 7.88 -42.58 23.50
N TYR A 658 7.48 -41.38 23.10
CA TYR A 658 7.52 -40.18 23.92
C TYR A 658 6.07 -39.76 24.25
N PRO A 659 5.74 -39.27 25.46
CA PRO A 659 6.62 -39.15 26.65
C PRO A 659 6.66 -40.39 27.52
N ASP A 660 5.97 -41.44 27.16
CA ASP A 660 5.70 -42.61 28.03
C ASP A 660 6.96 -43.30 28.59
N SER A 661 8.00 -43.46 27.73
CA SER A 661 9.24 -44.10 28.14
C SER A 661 10.00 -43.35 29.23
N PHE A 662 9.87 -42.03 29.28
CA PHE A 662 10.47 -41.18 30.31
C PHE A 662 9.61 -41.15 31.61
N ILE A 663 8.29 -41.11 31.46
CA ILE A 663 7.35 -41.10 32.60
C ILE A 663 7.42 -42.43 33.39
N LYS A 664 7.62 -43.55 32.69
CA LYS A 664 7.75 -44.87 33.28
C LYS A 664 9.12 -45.18 33.88
N GLY A 665 10.09 -44.26 33.75
CA GLY A 665 11.46 -44.41 34.26
C GLY A 665 12.27 -45.53 33.60
N THR A 666 11.88 -46.00 32.44
CA THR A 666 12.63 -47.01 31.65
C THR A 666 13.77 -46.40 30.87
N LEU A 667 13.77 -45.08 30.69
CA LEU A 667 14.80 -44.31 30.04
C LEU A 667 15.22 -43.11 30.88
N ASN A 668 16.49 -42.90 31.10
CA ASN A 668 17.05 -41.75 31.82
C ASN A 668 18.07 -41.02 30.96
N MET A 669 18.13 -39.68 31.08
CA MET A 669 19.23 -38.90 30.52
C MET A 669 20.51 -39.16 31.35
N VAL A 670 21.65 -39.34 30.66
CA VAL A 670 22.97 -39.57 31.27
C VAL A 670 23.70 -38.24 31.49
#